data_361db46777e2e3b4b1b155d49c592d79
#
_entry.id   361db46777e2e3b4b1b155d49c592d79
#
_cell.length_a   1.000
_cell.length_b   1.000
_cell.length_c   1.000
_cell.angle_alpha   90.00
_cell.angle_beta   90.00
_cell.angle_gamma   90.00
#
_symmetry.space_group_name_H-M   'P 1'
#
loop_
_entity.id
_entity.type
_entity.pdbx_description
1 polymer ?
#
loop_
_entity_poly.entity_id
_entity_poly.type
_entity_poly.pdbx_seq_one_letter_code
_entity_poly.pdbx_strand_id
1 'polypeptide(L)'
;MTKNNDAFSRYPTVVEETQLLENVQQHLSTHATRLGRGANYDTEMLELRDAMAVAHPEDLPSLVEQMTRLQAIAAQRGQGDDLPIDPSSPYFGHLRLKEDGKERDVLIGKRTYLAPEQGVRIVDWRNAPVSRIYYCYEEGDDYEESFGGKPRRGIVTARRSITIQDGDLKRISSIEGVFVRRKGTWLQLDGNGPQLSGGQGISVRADHIAPVRGRLGVDADGTDRKDKHLPEISALLDRAQFELISSNPEDFLVVQGSAGSGKTTVGLHRIAWLAYQKQKRLDPRKMVVIVQNNALSHYVAGVLPALGVQGVRVITFERWASTIRKRLIPELPDRYSDDTPTIVSRIKKHPALLSIIDDIADAQDEASTAKLTQAMSNAPGGDRVLHAWRHLQRLPLAARCRRVLQWLDGDARIGRYRADTVDPRTLIHAESLLSRIQDEAGDIVSDWANFFTDPAAMRRGFETHAPTAFTDEDIQQAHTWNVSLYRRLDAEGDDADDGPPVVDREDDAILLRLHQRKKGWLRDARGRVEYDHMMIDEVQDFTALEVRLMMDCVARNCPITLAGDTAQRIVQEGGFDDWDAFFDDLGKTVAHVAPLKIAYRSTAQVMRLATEVLGPLAKDVARANREGAEVEVHQFSDPGQAVDFLATALR
;
A
#
# COMPACT_ATOMS: atom_id res chain seq x y z
N MET A 1 -13.31 48.69 16.62
CA MET A 1 -12.55 47.52 17.05
C MET A 1 -12.95 47.05 18.46
N THR A 2 -14.21 46.88 18.78
CA THR A 2 -14.63 46.53 20.19
C THR A 2 -15.97 45.78 20.26
N LYS A 3 -16.36 45.00 19.21
CA LYS A 3 -17.59 44.17 19.23
C LYS A 3 -17.35 42.69 19.02
N ASN A 4 -16.09 42.23 18.87
CA ASN A 4 -15.81 40.80 18.62
C ASN A 4 -15.34 40.03 19.88
N ASN A 5 -15.14 40.68 21.02
CA ASN A 5 -14.56 40.04 22.22
C ASN A 5 -15.59 39.28 23.07
N ASP A 6 -16.88 39.60 22.98
CA ASP A 6 -17.90 38.98 23.86
C ASP A 6 -18.34 37.55 23.42
N ALA A 7 -18.15 37.19 22.16
CA ALA A 7 -18.45 35.84 21.68
C ALA A 7 -17.33 34.81 21.97
N PHE A 8 -16.10 35.32 22.16
CA PHE A 8 -14.93 34.49 22.50
C PHE A 8 -14.95 34.00 23.96
N SER A 9 -15.45 34.83 24.89
CA SER A 9 -15.46 34.53 26.32
C SER A 9 -16.44 33.42 26.72
N ARG A 10 -17.32 32.97 25.79
CA ARG A 10 -18.39 32.02 26.10
C ARG A 10 -17.94 30.56 26.23
N TYR A 11 -16.83 30.20 25.58
CA TYR A 11 -16.32 28.82 25.53
C TYR A 11 -14.86 28.77 26.00
N PRO A 12 -14.56 28.34 27.23
CA PRO A 12 -13.21 28.31 27.79
C PRO A 12 -12.22 27.52 26.90
N THR A 13 -12.66 26.35 26.40
CA THR A 13 -11.88 25.48 25.51
C THR A 13 -11.44 26.20 24.22
N VAL A 14 -12.33 27.03 23.63
CA VAL A 14 -12.00 27.80 22.42
C VAL A 14 -10.99 28.89 22.73
N VAL A 15 -11.11 29.54 23.88
CA VAL A 15 -10.16 30.60 24.31
C VAL A 15 -8.77 29.99 24.50
N GLU A 16 -8.70 28.88 25.21
CA GLU A 16 -7.45 28.16 25.47
C GLU A 16 -6.73 27.74 24.18
N GLU A 17 -7.46 27.09 23.25
CA GLU A 17 -6.87 26.63 21.98
C GLU A 17 -6.48 27.79 21.07
N THR A 18 -7.21 28.91 21.11
CA THR A 18 -6.84 30.11 20.34
C THR A 18 -5.54 30.69 20.87
N GLN A 19 -5.38 30.84 22.18
CA GLN A 19 -4.16 31.33 22.80
C GLN A 19 -2.97 30.40 22.54
N LEU A 20 -3.20 29.09 22.59
CA LEU A 20 -2.18 28.08 22.30
C LEU A 20 -1.72 28.18 20.85
N LEU A 21 -2.64 28.31 19.89
CA LEU A 21 -2.31 28.47 18.48
C LEU A 21 -1.52 29.76 18.21
N GLU A 22 -1.95 30.88 18.77
CA GLU A 22 -1.26 32.20 18.67
C GLU A 22 0.17 32.08 19.20
N ASN A 23 0.36 31.42 20.36
CA ASN A 23 1.67 31.18 20.95
C ASN A 23 2.56 30.35 20.01
N VAL A 24 2.03 29.22 19.48
CA VAL A 24 2.76 28.37 18.52
C VAL A 24 3.15 29.14 17.27
N GLN A 25 2.23 29.92 16.69
CA GLN A 25 2.50 30.70 15.47
C GLN A 25 3.54 31.80 15.69
N GLN A 26 3.49 32.46 16.83
CA GLN A 26 4.49 33.46 17.20
C GLN A 26 5.88 32.82 17.28
N HIS A 27 5.98 31.63 17.86
CA HIS A 27 7.25 30.94 17.95
C HIS A 27 7.76 30.45 16.60
N LEU A 28 6.91 29.89 15.76
CA LEU A 28 7.27 29.46 14.41
C LEU A 28 7.77 30.64 13.57
N SER A 29 7.11 31.81 13.66
CA SER A 29 7.51 33.01 12.91
C SER A 29 8.87 33.58 13.37
N THR A 30 9.15 33.53 14.67
CA THR A 30 10.41 34.03 15.26
C THR A 30 11.59 33.09 14.95
N HIS A 31 11.37 31.80 14.81
CA HIS A 31 12.41 30.79 14.60
C HIS A 31 12.56 30.36 13.13
N ALA A 32 11.63 30.69 12.24
CA ALA A 32 11.75 30.47 10.79
C ALA A 32 13.05 31.05 10.20
N THR A 33 13.59 32.08 10.83
CA THR A 33 14.85 32.73 10.46
C THR A 33 16.09 31.98 10.93
N ARG A 34 15.99 31.01 11.85
CA ARG A 34 17.13 30.33 12.49
C ARG A 34 17.36 28.90 12.06
N LEU A 35 16.40 28.23 11.47
CA LEU A 35 16.50 26.81 11.11
C LEU A 35 16.71 26.66 9.59
N GLY A 36 17.95 26.88 9.16
CA GLY A 36 18.38 26.48 7.81
C GLY A 36 18.69 25.00 7.71
N ARG A 37 18.06 24.36 6.77
CA ARG A 37 18.46 23.22 5.90
C ARG A 37 19.24 22.03 6.47
N GLY A 38 18.69 20.85 6.44
CA GLY A 38 19.19 19.58 5.92
C GLY A 38 19.40 18.39 6.61
N ALA A 39 19.82 17.47 6.74
CA ALA A 39 20.23 16.20 6.26
C ALA A 39 20.33 15.09 7.32
N ASN A 40 20.27 13.93 6.88
CA ASN A 40 20.32 12.54 7.30
C ASN A 40 21.33 12.16 8.42
N TYR A 41 20.93 12.36 9.66
CA TYR A 41 21.40 11.61 10.83
C TYR A 41 20.19 10.92 11.49
N ASP A 42 19.52 10.12 10.68
CA ASP A 42 18.13 9.72 10.92
C ASP A 42 17.88 8.89 12.18
N THR A 43 18.87 8.16 12.67
CA THR A 43 18.68 7.29 13.85
C THR A 43 18.97 8.03 15.15
N GLU A 44 20.08 8.75 15.22
CA GLU A 44 20.43 9.51 16.43
C GLU A 44 19.43 10.65 16.66
N MET A 45 18.92 11.26 15.58
CA MET A 45 17.85 12.25 15.67
C MET A 45 16.51 11.64 16.07
N LEU A 46 16.23 10.39 15.69
CA LEU A 46 15.06 9.64 16.13
C LEU A 46 15.13 9.31 17.63
N GLU A 47 16.25 8.76 18.08
CA GLU A 47 16.46 8.43 19.49
C GLU A 47 16.42 9.69 20.39
N LEU A 48 17.07 10.78 19.97
CA LEU A 48 17.03 12.07 20.65
C LEU A 48 15.62 12.66 20.67
N ARG A 49 14.90 12.59 19.57
CA ARG A 49 13.53 13.08 19.47
C ARG A 49 12.58 12.32 20.40
N ASP A 50 12.70 10.98 20.45
CA ASP A 50 11.93 10.14 21.35
C ASP A 50 12.25 10.45 22.81
N ALA A 51 13.53 10.65 23.13
CA ALA A 51 13.96 11.10 24.46
C ALA A 51 13.39 12.49 24.82
N MET A 52 13.38 13.44 23.87
CA MET A 52 12.85 14.80 24.09
C MET A 52 11.33 14.85 24.26
N ALA A 53 10.58 13.97 23.52
CA ALA A 53 9.13 13.91 23.63
C ALA A 53 8.67 13.57 25.06
N VAL A 54 9.52 12.94 25.85
CA VAL A 54 9.20 12.41 27.18
C VAL A 54 10.09 12.96 28.31
N ALA A 55 11.08 13.81 27.98
CA ALA A 55 11.99 14.37 28.96
C ALA A 55 11.29 15.30 29.95
N HIS A 56 11.74 15.32 31.19
CA HIS A 56 11.35 16.35 32.14
C HIS A 56 11.82 17.75 31.67
N PRO A 57 11.15 18.85 32.07
CA PRO A 57 11.54 20.20 31.65
C PRO A 57 13.02 20.55 31.96
N GLU A 58 13.59 19.94 32.97
CA GLU A 58 14.99 20.14 33.40
C GLU A 58 16.01 19.47 32.47
N ASP A 59 15.64 18.36 31.83
CA ASP A 59 16.50 17.58 30.91
C ASP A 59 16.40 18.06 29.45
N LEU A 60 15.31 18.74 29.11
CA LEU A 60 15.04 19.24 27.76
C LEU A 60 16.11 20.14 27.16
N PRO A 61 16.72 21.10 27.91
CA PRO A 61 17.75 21.97 27.34
C PRO A 61 18.96 21.21 26.81
N SER A 62 19.43 20.18 27.52
CA SER A 62 20.59 19.37 27.09
C SER A 62 20.29 18.53 25.85
N LEU A 63 19.10 17.96 25.78
CA LEU A 63 18.65 17.18 24.62
C LEU A 63 18.40 18.04 23.39
N VAL A 64 17.87 19.26 23.58
CA VAL A 64 17.71 20.25 22.51
C VAL A 64 19.06 20.73 21.99
N GLU A 65 20.04 20.94 22.86
CA GLU A 65 21.40 21.29 22.44
C GLU A 65 22.02 20.17 21.59
N GLN A 66 21.88 18.93 21.99
CA GLN A 66 22.33 17.76 21.21
C GLN A 66 21.60 17.67 19.86
N MET A 67 20.27 17.85 19.84
CA MET A 67 19.48 17.88 18.61
C MET A 67 19.91 19.01 17.69
N THR A 68 20.10 20.22 18.24
CA THR A 68 20.54 21.40 17.49
C THR A 68 21.94 21.17 16.90
N ARG A 69 22.83 20.53 17.63
CA ARG A 69 24.19 20.18 17.18
C ARG A 69 24.15 19.16 16.04
N LEU A 70 23.33 18.10 16.15
CA LEU A 70 23.11 17.12 15.09
C LEU A 70 22.45 17.75 13.85
N GLN A 71 21.46 18.62 14.04
CA GLN A 71 20.84 19.37 12.97
C GLN A 71 21.83 20.34 12.30
N ALA A 72 22.70 20.99 13.03
CA ALA A 72 23.73 21.88 12.48
C ALA A 72 24.77 21.12 11.64
N ILE A 73 25.19 19.94 12.09
CA ILE A 73 26.09 19.06 11.34
C ILE A 73 25.38 18.52 10.09
N ALA A 74 24.12 18.20 10.18
CA ALA A 74 23.26 17.77 9.07
C ALA A 74 23.02 18.94 8.07
N ALA A 75 22.85 20.16 8.54
CA ALA A 75 22.65 21.36 7.73
C ALA A 75 23.84 21.72 6.82
N GLN A 76 25.07 21.37 7.24
CA GLN A 76 26.26 21.56 6.41
C GLN A 76 26.33 20.64 5.19
N ARG A 77 25.46 19.63 5.06
CA ARG A 77 25.54 18.57 4.05
C ARG A 77 24.37 18.43 3.07
N GLY A 78 23.28 19.22 3.17
CA GLY A 78 22.11 19.05 2.32
C GLY A 78 21.42 20.31 1.83
N GLN A 79 20.94 20.31 0.60
CA GLN A 79 20.13 21.38 -0.02
C GLN A 79 18.65 20.98 0.01
N GLY A 80 17.78 21.80 0.57
CA GLY A 80 16.32 21.66 0.52
C GLY A 80 15.58 22.74 1.28
N ASP A 81 14.64 23.38 0.60
CA ASP A 81 13.86 24.52 1.06
C ASP A 81 12.59 24.04 1.79
N ASP A 82 12.65 23.70 3.09
CA ASP A 82 11.43 23.43 3.84
C ASP A 82 11.55 23.86 5.30
N LEU A 83 10.61 24.69 5.74
CA LEU A 83 10.35 24.93 7.15
C LEU A 83 9.98 23.59 7.83
N PRO A 84 10.47 23.29 9.04
CA PRO A 84 10.20 22.01 9.69
C PRO A 84 8.72 21.80 10.00
N ILE A 85 7.91 22.84 10.10
CA ILE A 85 6.45 22.80 10.30
C ILE A 85 5.77 23.84 9.44
N ASP A 86 4.63 23.48 8.85
CA ASP A 86 3.74 24.39 8.14
C ASP A 86 3.03 25.31 9.15
N PRO A 87 3.29 26.64 9.13
CA PRO A 87 2.64 27.56 10.05
C PRO A 87 1.13 27.70 9.85
N SER A 88 0.64 27.33 8.65
CA SER A 88 -0.79 27.37 8.33
C SER A 88 -1.59 26.22 8.98
N SER A 89 -0.92 25.12 9.32
CA SER A 89 -1.51 23.96 10.01
C SER A 89 -0.44 23.24 10.86
N PRO A 90 0.01 23.84 11.97
CA PRO A 90 1.16 23.37 12.72
C PRO A 90 0.91 22.08 13.49
N TYR A 91 -0.31 21.84 13.94
CA TYR A 91 -0.73 20.64 14.67
C TYR A 91 -2.23 20.38 14.45
N PHE A 92 -2.67 19.16 14.75
CA PHE A 92 -4.06 18.74 14.62
C PHE A 92 -4.61 18.05 15.87
N GLY A 93 -3.78 17.80 16.86
CA GLY A 93 -4.16 17.18 18.14
C GLY A 93 -3.51 17.89 19.31
N HIS A 94 -4.22 17.93 20.44
CA HIS A 94 -3.73 18.42 21.70
C HIS A 94 -4.00 17.41 22.81
N LEU A 95 -2.94 17.02 23.51
CA LEU A 95 -2.97 16.19 24.71
C LEU A 95 -2.49 17.02 25.90
N ARG A 96 -3.20 16.91 27.02
CA ARG A 96 -2.68 17.30 28.32
C ARG A 96 -2.50 16.06 29.17
N LEU A 97 -1.28 15.84 29.61
CA LEU A 97 -0.88 14.65 30.36
C LEU A 97 -0.46 15.07 31.76
N LYS A 98 -0.94 14.31 32.77
CA LYS A 98 -0.54 14.50 34.16
C LYS A 98 0.29 13.33 34.63
N GLU A 99 1.57 13.59 34.91
CA GLU A 99 2.55 12.62 35.43
C GLU A 99 3.13 13.15 36.73
N ASP A 100 3.17 12.36 37.77
CA ASP A 100 3.74 12.71 39.08
C ASP A 100 3.22 14.09 39.63
N GLY A 101 1.94 14.38 39.39
CA GLY A 101 1.30 15.62 39.82
C GLY A 101 1.59 16.84 38.98
N LYS A 102 2.44 16.76 37.97
CA LYS A 102 2.74 17.82 36.99
C LYS A 102 1.93 17.62 35.71
N GLU A 103 1.33 18.70 35.21
CA GLU A 103 0.63 18.71 33.92
C GLU A 103 1.54 19.24 32.83
N ARG A 104 1.38 18.69 31.63
CA ARG A 104 2.09 19.14 30.44
C ARG A 104 1.22 19.03 29.19
N ASP A 105 1.33 20.01 28.30
CA ASP A 105 0.70 19.98 27.02
C ASP A 105 1.64 19.37 25.96
N VAL A 106 1.08 18.51 25.12
CA VAL A 106 1.75 17.89 23.97
C VAL A 106 0.86 18.04 22.76
N LEU A 107 1.35 18.70 21.74
CA LEU A 107 0.64 18.90 20.49
C LEU A 107 1.03 17.80 19.49
N ILE A 108 0.09 17.29 18.75
CA ILE A 108 0.31 16.25 17.73
C ILE A 108 0.26 16.90 16.36
N GLY A 109 1.34 16.79 15.62
CA GLY A 109 1.48 17.36 14.27
C GLY A 109 2.05 16.39 13.26
N LYS A 110 2.29 16.87 12.06
CA LYS A 110 2.91 16.09 10.96
C LYS A 110 4.43 15.98 11.09
N ARG A 111 5.05 16.83 11.90
CA ARG A 111 6.49 16.87 12.17
C ARG A 111 6.75 17.27 13.62
N THR A 112 7.92 16.91 14.14
CA THR A 112 8.32 17.29 15.50
C THR A 112 8.92 18.70 15.53
N TYR A 113 8.45 19.52 16.49
CA TYR A 113 9.01 20.82 16.81
C TYR A 113 9.00 21.01 18.33
N LEU A 114 10.15 21.37 18.88
CA LEU A 114 10.33 21.50 20.32
C LEU A 114 10.97 22.86 20.64
N ALA A 115 10.24 23.67 21.38
CA ALA A 115 10.70 24.93 21.92
C ALA A 115 10.55 24.92 23.46
N PRO A 116 11.49 24.26 24.17
CA PRO A 116 11.34 23.96 25.60
C PRO A 116 11.28 25.21 26.49
N GLU A 117 12.03 26.27 26.13
CA GLU A 117 12.07 27.50 26.91
C GLU A 117 10.70 28.21 26.99
N GLN A 118 9.76 27.82 26.13
CA GLN A 118 8.48 28.48 25.93
C GLN A 118 7.28 27.54 26.01
N GLY A 119 7.51 26.30 26.41
CA GLY A 119 6.46 25.32 26.66
C GLY A 119 5.81 24.71 25.39
N VAL A 120 6.25 25.08 24.18
CA VAL A 120 5.69 24.54 22.94
C VAL A 120 6.37 23.23 22.58
N ARG A 121 5.56 22.17 22.50
CA ARG A 121 6.01 20.82 22.17
C ARG A 121 5.06 20.20 21.16
N ILE A 122 5.47 20.16 19.88
CA ILE A 122 4.75 19.47 18.82
C ILE A 122 5.48 18.18 18.51
N VAL A 123 4.78 17.06 18.58
CA VAL A 123 5.33 15.71 18.35
C VAL A 123 4.71 15.16 17.08
N ASP A 124 5.55 14.52 16.25
CA ASP A 124 5.10 13.86 15.03
C ASP A 124 4.14 12.71 15.39
N TRP A 125 3.00 12.65 14.70
CA TRP A 125 1.98 11.63 14.92
C TRP A 125 2.49 10.18 14.72
N ARG A 126 3.61 10.01 14.02
CA ARG A 126 4.28 8.73 13.81
C ARG A 126 5.16 8.30 14.98
N ASN A 127 5.37 9.17 15.97
CA ASN A 127 6.09 8.82 17.19
C ASN A 127 5.25 7.89 18.06
N ALA A 128 5.61 6.59 18.06
CA ALA A 128 4.81 5.50 18.60
C ALA A 128 4.24 5.73 20.01
N PRO A 129 5.02 6.08 21.05
CA PRO A 129 4.45 6.15 22.40
C PRO A 129 3.44 7.27 22.56
N VAL A 130 3.75 8.48 22.06
CA VAL A 130 2.88 9.66 22.23
C VAL A 130 1.63 9.54 21.37
N SER A 131 1.78 9.09 20.12
CA SER A 131 0.66 8.89 19.21
C SER A 131 -0.29 7.82 19.74
N ARG A 132 0.26 6.76 20.35
CA ARG A 132 -0.56 5.73 20.98
C ARG A 132 -1.42 6.28 22.11
N ILE A 133 -0.88 7.20 22.93
CA ILE A 133 -1.68 7.88 23.94
C ILE A 133 -2.79 8.69 23.27
N TYR A 134 -2.48 9.44 22.19
CA TYR A 134 -3.50 10.25 21.51
C TYR A 134 -4.60 9.41 20.85
N TYR A 135 -4.28 8.29 20.20
CA TYR A 135 -5.28 7.50 19.46
C TYR A 135 -5.98 6.43 20.28
N CYS A 136 -5.35 5.90 21.32
CA CYS A 136 -5.85 4.74 22.04
C CYS A 136 -6.45 5.04 23.43
N TYR A 137 -6.17 6.22 24.00
CA TYR A 137 -6.69 6.61 25.31
C TYR A 137 -7.64 7.80 25.20
N GLU A 138 -8.61 7.85 26.10
CA GLU A 138 -9.58 8.95 26.18
C GLU A 138 -9.24 9.91 27.34
N GLU A 139 -9.89 11.08 27.34
CA GLU A 139 -9.78 12.01 28.45
C GLU A 139 -10.35 11.39 29.73
N GLY A 140 -9.54 11.35 30.77
CA GLY A 140 -9.81 10.68 32.04
C GLY A 140 -9.15 9.32 32.19
N ASP A 141 -8.61 8.73 31.12
CA ASP A 141 -7.96 7.43 31.20
C ASP A 141 -6.56 7.50 31.84
N ASP A 142 -6.26 6.46 32.61
CA ASP A 142 -4.88 6.16 33.03
C ASP A 142 -4.13 5.48 31.87
N TYR A 143 -2.94 5.98 31.54
CA TYR A 143 -2.10 5.35 30.53
C TYR A 143 -0.82 4.76 31.12
N GLU A 144 -0.36 3.67 30.50
CA GLU A 144 0.97 3.09 30.74
C GLU A 144 1.59 2.76 29.37
N GLU A 145 2.62 3.52 28.99
CA GLU A 145 3.30 3.35 27.72
C GLU A 145 4.83 3.32 27.89
N SER A 146 5.52 2.59 27.01
CA SER A 146 6.97 2.43 27.06
C SER A 146 7.67 3.47 26.19
N PHE A 147 8.46 4.32 26.81
CA PHE A 147 9.26 5.35 26.15
C PHE A 147 10.74 5.03 26.24
N GLY A 148 11.35 4.70 25.10
CA GLY A 148 12.76 4.30 25.08
C GLY A 148 13.08 3.11 26.01
N GLY A 149 12.13 2.17 26.15
CA GLY A 149 12.25 1.00 27.03
C GLY A 149 11.92 1.25 28.51
N LYS A 150 11.55 2.47 28.91
CA LYS A 150 11.12 2.80 30.27
C LYS A 150 9.60 2.98 30.32
N PRO A 151 8.88 2.26 31.19
CA PRO A 151 7.44 2.46 31.36
C PRO A 151 7.17 3.84 32.00
N ARG A 152 6.21 4.57 31.44
CA ARG A 152 5.66 5.81 32.01
C ARG A 152 4.18 5.64 32.22
N ARG A 153 3.71 6.20 33.31
CA ARG A 153 2.30 6.17 33.74
C ARG A 153 1.82 7.58 34.02
N GLY A 154 0.58 7.84 33.67
CA GLY A 154 -0.05 9.13 33.93
C GLY A 154 -1.53 9.10 33.58
N ILE A 155 -2.16 10.26 33.64
CA ILE A 155 -3.58 10.44 33.31
C ILE A 155 -3.69 11.39 32.13
N VAL A 156 -4.57 11.11 31.18
CA VAL A 156 -4.95 12.02 30.10
C VAL A 156 -5.96 13.02 30.64
N THR A 157 -5.55 14.26 30.93
CA THR A 157 -6.42 15.28 31.50
C THR A 157 -7.10 16.16 30.44
N ALA A 158 -6.60 16.20 29.22
CA ALA A 158 -7.32 16.75 28.07
C ALA A 158 -6.89 16.02 26.80
N ARG A 159 -7.85 15.80 25.90
CA ARG A 159 -7.63 15.26 24.56
C ARG A 159 -8.53 15.95 23.57
N ARG A 160 -7.94 16.68 22.63
CA ARG A 160 -8.69 17.51 21.68
C ARG A 160 -8.20 17.24 20.25
N SER A 161 -9.14 17.15 19.33
CA SER A 161 -8.85 17.14 17.88
C SER A 161 -9.11 18.54 17.32
N ILE A 162 -8.18 19.06 16.54
CA ILE A 162 -8.12 20.46 16.14
C ILE A 162 -7.99 20.56 14.62
N THR A 163 -8.80 21.42 14.01
CA THR A 163 -8.71 21.75 12.59
C THR A 163 -8.24 23.18 12.43
N ILE A 164 -7.05 23.34 11.84
CA ILE A 164 -6.44 24.64 11.50
C ILE A 164 -6.34 24.71 9.98
N GLN A 165 -6.85 25.79 9.40
CA GLN A 165 -6.76 26.07 7.96
C GLN A 165 -6.32 27.50 7.73
N ASP A 166 -5.31 27.70 6.87
CA ASP A 166 -4.73 29.00 6.55
C ASP A 166 -4.30 29.79 7.80
N GLY A 167 -3.81 29.09 8.83
CA GLY A 167 -3.42 29.66 10.11
C GLY A 167 -4.56 29.98 11.08
N ASP A 168 -5.81 29.75 10.69
CA ASP A 168 -7.00 30.00 11.49
C ASP A 168 -7.57 28.71 12.10
N LEU A 169 -7.96 28.80 13.37
CA LEU A 169 -8.67 27.72 14.05
C LEU A 169 -10.12 27.65 13.52
N LYS A 170 -10.51 26.50 12.96
CA LYS A 170 -11.82 26.28 12.34
C LYS A 170 -12.73 25.37 13.15
N ARG A 171 -12.15 24.37 13.84
CA ARG A 171 -12.91 23.38 14.61
C ARG A 171 -12.09 22.85 15.77
N ILE A 172 -12.76 22.61 16.89
CA ILE A 172 -12.23 21.92 18.07
C ILE A 172 -13.24 20.81 18.43
N SER A 173 -12.75 19.59 18.65
CA SER A 173 -13.56 18.50 19.17
C SER A 173 -12.94 18.03 20.48
N SER A 174 -13.71 18.00 21.54
CA SER A 174 -13.33 17.60 22.91
C SER A 174 -14.47 16.84 23.58
N ILE A 175 -14.27 16.37 24.79
CA ILE A 175 -15.32 15.76 25.61
C ILE A 175 -16.46 16.74 25.91
N GLU A 176 -16.18 18.03 25.97
CA GLU A 176 -17.16 19.11 26.24
C GLU A 176 -18.08 19.35 25.04
N GLY A 177 -17.73 18.86 23.84
CA GLY A 177 -18.50 19.00 22.62
C GLY A 177 -17.65 19.41 21.41
N VAL A 178 -18.35 19.73 20.32
CA VAL A 178 -17.73 20.17 19.07
C VAL A 178 -18.00 21.66 18.88
N PHE A 179 -16.93 22.41 18.76
CA PHE A 179 -16.95 23.84 18.50
C PHE A 179 -16.54 24.10 17.04
N VAL A 180 -17.35 24.84 16.30
CA VAL A 180 -17.09 25.16 14.89
C VAL A 180 -17.20 26.68 14.68
N ARG A 181 -16.23 27.26 13.97
CA ARG A 181 -16.23 28.67 13.61
C ARG A 181 -16.97 28.88 12.27
N ARG A 182 -18.13 29.54 12.31
CA ARG A 182 -18.91 29.91 11.12
C ARG A 182 -19.08 31.44 11.05
N LYS A 183 -18.74 32.04 9.91
CA LYS A 183 -18.83 33.51 9.67
C LYS A 183 -18.22 34.33 10.81
N GLY A 184 -17.08 33.86 11.36
CA GLY A 184 -16.37 34.55 12.44
C GLY A 184 -16.88 34.28 13.86
N THR A 185 -18.00 33.56 14.02
CA THR A 185 -18.60 33.26 15.32
C THR A 185 -18.42 31.77 15.66
N TRP A 186 -18.11 31.46 16.91
CA TRP A 186 -18.04 30.09 17.42
C TRP A 186 -19.42 29.57 17.82
N LEU A 187 -19.74 28.37 17.41
CA LEU A 187 -20.97 27.66 17.71
C LEU A 187 -20.59 26.32 18.34
N GLN A 188 -21.20 25.98 19.47
CA GLN A 188 -21.14 24.64 20.02
C GLN A 188 -22.26 23.82 19.37
N LEU A 189 -21.91 22.65 18.87
CA LEU A 189 -22.86 21.70 18.30
C LEU A 189 -23.18 20.65 19.37
N ASP A 190 -24.48 20.39 19.60
CA ASP A 190 -24.91 19.39 20.58
C ASP A 190 -24.41 18.00 20.22
N GLY A 191 -23.81 17.35 21.21
CA GLY A 191 -23.01 16.13 21.04
C GLY A 191 -23.78 14.82 20.86
N ASN A 192 -24.95 14.80 20.23
CA ASN A 192 -25.72 13.57 20.00
C ASN A 192 -25.38 12.80 18.72
N GLY A 193 -24.23 13.06 18.12
CA GLY A 193 -23.70 12.24 17.02
C GLY A 193 -22.78 11.12 17.51
N PRO A 194 -22.59 10.03 16.76
CA PRO A 194 -21.68 8.97 17.11
C PRO A 194 -20.25 9.52 17.29
N GLN A 195 -19.68 9.26 18.47
CA GLN A 195 -18.29 9.64 18.78
C GLN A 195 -17.34 8.72 18.04
N LEU A 196 -16.41 9.29 17.28
CA LEU A 196 -15.26 8.57 16.75
C LEU A 196 -14.26 8.38 17.88
N SER A 197 -14.16 7.15 18.40
CA SER A 197 -13.08 6.81 19.31
C SER A 197 -11.76 6.80 18.51
N GLY A 198 -10.87 7.73 18.82
CA GLY A 198 -9.57 7.81 18.18
C GLY A 198 -9.24 9.15 17.57
N GLY A 199 -10.17 9.90 17.15
CA GLY A 199 -10.10 11.28 16.73
C GLY A 199 -11.52 11.77 16.72
N GLN A 200 -11.96 12.38 17.78
CA GLN A 200 -13.37 12.77 17.97
C GLN A 200 -13.80 13.82 16.95
N GLY A 201 -14.02 13.38 15.71
CA GLY A 201 -14.70 14.15 14.70
C GLY A 201 -16.17 13.80 14.73
N ILE A 202 -16.98 14.46 15.55
CA ILE A 202 -18.44 14.43 15.38
C ILE A 202 -18.70 15.09 14.04
N SER A 203 -19.07 14.30 13.03
CA SER A 203 -19.60 14.82 11.78
C SER A 203 -21.05 15.24 12.05
N VAL A 204 -21.25 16.40 12.64
CA VAL A 204 -22.60 16.97 12.77
C VAL A 204 -22.91 17.69 11.49
N ARG A 205 -23.88 17.17 10.75
CA ARG A 205 -24.58 17.96 9.74
C ARG A 205 -25.45 18.94 10.53
N ALA A 206 -25.45 20.22 10.13
CA ALA A 206 -26.39 21.18 10.64
C ALA A 206 -27.81 20.67 10.34
N ASP A 207 -28.53 20.27 11.38
CA ASP A 207 -29.92 19.90 11.26
C ASP A 207 -30.75 21.08 10.75
N HIS A 208 -31.68 20.76 9.84
CA HIS A 208 -32.86 21.54 9.47
C HIS A 208 -32.63 22.94 8.87
N ILE A 209 -31.88 22.98 7.77
CA ILE A 209 -32.25 23.93 6.71
C ILE A 209 -32.93 23.08 5.64
N ALA A 210 -34.20 23.42 5.34
CA ALA A 210 -34.98 22.83 4.26
C ALA A 210 -34.09 22.62 3.03
N PRO A 211 -34.26 21.52 2.28
CA PRO A 211 -33.39 21.23 1.15
C PRO A 211 -33.53 22.38 0.15
N VAL A 212 -32.60 23.32 0.20
CA VAL A 212 -32.34 24.16 -0.94
C VAL A 212 -31.88 23.17 -2.00
N ARG A 213 -32.64 23.00 -3.08
CA ARG A 213 -32.23 22.26 -4.27
C ARG A 213 -30.88 22.83 -4.69
N GLY A 214 -29.81 22.26 -4.14
CA GLY A 214 -28.47 22.79 -4.29
C GLY A 214 -27.84 22.21 -5.55
N ARG A 215 -27.13 23.05 -6.27
CA ARG A 215 -26.19 22.61 -7.31
C ARG A 215 -25.22 21.60 -6.73
N LEU A 216 -24.97 20.50 -7.41
CA LEU A 216 -23.88 19.57 -7.07
C LEU A 216 -22.55 20.36 -7.05
N GLY A 217 -21.78 20.25 -5.96
CA GLY A 217 -20.49 20.94 -5.83
C GLY A 217 -20.48 22.26 -5.06
N VAL A 218 -21.64 22.71 -4.59
CA VAL A 218 -21.77 23.97 -3.80
C VAL A 218 -22.15 23.62 -2.36
N ASP A 219 -21.49 24.21 -1.39
CA ASP A 219 -21.87 24.07 0.02
C ASP A 219 -23.19 24.77 0.32
N ALA A 220 -23.85 24.42 1.43
CA ALA A 220 -25.15 24.96 1.82
C ALA A 220 -25.19 26.50 1.97
N ASP A 221 -24.05 27.15 1.99
CA ASP A 221 -23.87 28.61 2.03
C ASP A 221 -23.59 29.25 0.65
N GLY A 222 -23.67 28.45 -0.44
CA GLY A 222 -23.52 28.96 -1.80
C GLY A 222 -22.09 29.17 -2.29
N THR A 223 -21.10 28.70 -1.53
CA THR A 223 -19.68 28.75 -1.93
C THR A 223 -19.29 27.50 -2.69
N ASP A 224 -18.53 27.65 -3.79
CA ASP A 224 -17.96 26.52 -4.51
C ASP A 224 -17.13 25.67 -3.56
N ARG A 225 -17.37 24.36 -3.57
CA ARG A 225 -16.51 23.42 -2.85
C ARG A 225 -15.12 23.52 -3.46
N LYS A 226 -14.24 24.26 -2.82
CA LYS A 226 -12.81 24.16 -3.10
C LYS A 226 -12.40 22.72 -2.89
N ASP A 227 -11.69 22.18 -3.87
CA ASP A 227 -11.18 20.82 -3.88
C ASP A 227 -10.66 20.46 -2.49
N LYS A 228 -11.34 19.54 -1.83
CA LYS A 228 -10.95 19.13 -0.49
C LYS A 228 -9.68 18.31 -0.63
N HIS A 229 -8.55 18.98 -0.74
CA HIS A 229 -7.30 18.38 -0.30
C HIS A 229 -7.57 17.79 1.08
N LEU A 230 -7.29 16.51 1.24
CA LEU A 230 -7.48 15.75 2.47
C LEU A 230 -6.46 16.23 3.54
N PRO A 231 -6.63 17.41 4.18
CA PRO A 231 -5.55 17.99 4.98
C PRO A 231 -5.33 17.28 6.30
N GLU A 232 -6.31 16.48 6.78
CA GLU A 232 -6.31 16.07 8.18
C GLU A 232 -6.89 14.68 8.44
N ILE A 233 -6.66 13.75 7.51
CA ILE A 233 -7.06 12.34 7.75
C ILE A 233 -6.33 11.79 8.99
N SER A 234 -5.09 12.22 9.24
CA SER A 234 -4.36 11.80 10.45
C SER A 234 -5.07 12.20 11.76
N ALA A 235 -5.82 13.29 11.75
CA ALA A 235 -6.64 13.69 12.91
C ALA A 235 -7.91 12.84 13.08
N LEU A 236 -8.33 12.14 12.02
CA LEU A 236 -9.57 11.39 11.96
C LEU A 236 -9.38 9.87 12.06
N LEU A 237 -8.16 9.39 12.24
CA LEU A 237 -7.90 7.96 12.45
C LEU A 237 -8.56 7.52 13.76
N ASP A 238 -9.33 6.44 13.68
CA ASP A 238 -9.86 5.79 14.88
C ASP A 238 -8.81 4.84 15.51
N ARG A 239 -9.12 4.37 16.71
CA ARG A 239 -8.26 3.46 17.46
C ARG A 239 -7.92 2.20 16.67
N ALA A 240 -8.91 1.56 16.04
CA ALA A 240 -8.72 0.33 15.30
C ALA A 240 -7.83 0.56 14.07
N GLN A 241 -8.05 1.65 13.32
CA GLN A 241 -7.20 2.04 12.20
C GLN A 241 -5.76 2.31 12.66
N PHE A 242 -5.58 3.04 13.78
CA PHE A 242 -4.25 3.32 14.30
C PHE A 242 -3.53 2.05 14.78
N GLU A 243 -4.23 1.12 15.45
CA GLU A 243 -3.67 -0.18 15.85
C GLU A 243 -3.19 -0.99 14.62
N LEU A 244 -3.91 -0.96 13.50
CA LEU A 244 -3.49 -1.60 12.24
C LEU A 244 -2.27 -0.90 11.63
N ILE A 245 -2.28 0.43 11.58
CA ILE A 245 -1.17 1.24 11.07
C ILE A 245 0.10 0.97 11.86
N SER A 246 -0.01 0.87 13.18
CA SER A 246 1.10 0.69 14.11
C SER A 246 1.42 -0.77 14.45
N SER A 247 0.72 -1.73 13.84
CA SER A 247 0.97 -3.16 14.03
C SER A 247 2.41 -3.53 13.63
N ASN A 248 2.87 -4.70 14.10
CA ASN A 248 4.26 -5.13 13.92
C ASN A 248 4.73 -4.94 12.46
N PRO A 249 5.86 -4.25 12.24
CA PRO A 249 6.36 -3.97 10.89
C PRO A 249 6.83 -5.21 10.10
N GLU A 250 6.88 -6.38 10.71
CA GLU A 250 7.23 -7.63 10.01
C GLU A 250 5.99 -8.43 9.58
N ASP A 251 4.79 -7.95 9.94
CA ASP A 251 3.55 -8.67 9.68
C ASP A 251 3.06 -8.48 8.24
N PHE A 252 2.52 -9.58 7.73
CA PHE A 252 1.67 -9.56 6.56
C PHE A 252 0.29 -9.07 6.99
N LEU A 253 -0.09 -7.86 6.57
CA LEU A 253 -1.34 -7.22 6.96
C LEU A 253 -2.38 -7.29 5.85
N VAL A 254 -3.56 -7.81 6.19
CA VAL A 254 -4.75 -7.78 5.34
C VAL A 254 -5.78 -6.85 5.95
N VAL A 255 -6.17 -5.83 5.21
CA VAL A 255 -7.18 -4.84 5.60
C VAL A 255 -8.45 -5.10 4.79
N GLN A 256 -9.45 -5.69 5.44
CA GLN A 256 -10.78 -5.91 4.87
C GLN A 256 -11.69 -4.73 5.21
N GLY A 257 -12.46 -4.23 4.26
CA GLY A 257 -13.46 -3.20 4.57
C GLY A 257 -14.28 -2.79 3.36
N SER A 258 -15.52 -2.38 3.61
CA SER A 258 -16.42 -1.90 2.56
C SER A 258 -15.97 -0.54 1.98
N ALA A 259 -16.63 -0.10 0.91
CA ALA A 259 -16.39 1.20 0.30
C ALA A 259 -16.44 2.32 1.34
N GLY A 260 -15.40 3.17 1.35
CA GLY A 260 -15.33 4.30 2.26
C GLY A 260 -14.95 3.98 3.71
N SER A 261 -14.56 2.74 4.03
CA SER A 261 -14.06 2.35 5.37
C SER A 261 -12.64 2.86 5.67
N GLY A 262 -11.93 3.38 4.65
CA GLY A 262 -10.59 3.91 4.83
C GLY A 262 -9.46 2.91 4.58
N LYS A 263 -9.68 1.81 3.86
CA LYS A 263 -8.64 0.82 3.49
C LYS A 263 -7.36 1.47 2.94
N THR A 264 -7.52 2.22 1.86
CA THR A 264 -6.40 2.97 1.23
C THR A 264 -5.74 3.93 2.21
N THR A 265 -6.53 4.61 3.05
CA THR A 265 -6.02 5.51 4.09
C THR A 265 -5.14 4.77 5.08
N VAL A 266 -5.61 3.65 5.62
CA VAL A 266 -4.83 2.81 6.55
C VAL A 266 -3.53 2.34 5.89
N GLY A 267 -3.57 1.86 4.65
CA GLY A 267 -2.40 1.40 3.93
C GLY A 267 -1.36 2.51 3.71
N LEU A 268 -1.78 3.71 3.29
CA LEU A 268 -0.88 4.84 3.07
C LEU A 268 -0.28 5.38 4.38
N HIS A 269 -1.07 5.45 5.46
CA HIS A 269 -0.57 5.83 6.77
C HIS A 269 0.39 4.78 7.33
N ARG A 270 0.14 3.47 7.06
CA ARG A 270 1.07 2.42 7.42
C ARG A 270 2.41 2.55 6.69
N ILE A 271 2.42 2.89 5.41
CA ILE A 271 3.65 3.21 4.67
C ILE A 271 4.40 4.36 5.37
N ALA A 272 3.69 5.44 5.71
CA ALA A 272 4.29 6.57 6.40
C ALA A 272 4.84 6.19 7.78
N TRP A 273 4.14 5.36 8.52
CA TRP A 273 4.57 4.81 9.79
C TRP A 273 5.82 3.93 9.65
N LEU A 274 5.81 2.97 8.73
CA LEU A 274 6.92 2.05 8.50
C LEU A 274 8.20 2.79 8.07
N ALA A 275 8.06 3.75 7.16
CA ALA A 275 9.15 4.60 6.70
C ALA A 275 9.77 5.42 7.84
N TYR A 276 8.94 5.86 8.80
CA TYR A 276 9.37 6.63 9.95
C TYR A 276 10.04 5.79 11.02
N GLN A 277 9.49 4.59 11.34
CA GLN A 277 9.97 3.75 12.44
C GLN A 277 11.26 2.99 12.12
N LYS A 278 11.46 2.58 10.88
CA LYS A 278 12.56 1.70 10.47
C LYS A 278 13.34 2.26 9.28
N GLN A 279 13.73 3.53 9.31
CA GLN A 279 14.43 4.22 8.22
C GLN A 279 15.70 3.49 7.72
N LYS A 280 16.43 2.79 8.59
CA LYS A 280 17.62 2.01 8.20
C LYS A 280 17.28 0.72 7.42
N ARG A 281 16.09 0.15 7.61
CA ARG A 281 15.71 -1.14 7.06
C ARG A 281 14.71 -1.02 5.91
N LEU A 282 13.85 0.00 5.94
CA LEU A 282 12.76 0.20 5.01
C LEU A 282 12.95 1.53 4.28
N ASP A 283 13.60 1.48 3.11
CA ASP A 283 13.83 2.67 2.27
C ASP A 283 12.54 3.01 1.49
N PRO A 284 11.95 4.22 1.64
CA PRO A 284 10.79 4.63 0.87
C PRO A 284 10.95 4.49 -0.65
N ARG A 285 12.18 4.63 -1.18
CA ARG A 285 12.49 4.46 -2.61
C ARG A 285 12.38 3.00 -3.07
N LYS A 286 12.38 2.07 -2.13
CA LYS A 286 12.13 0.64 -2.33
C LYS A 286 10.75 0.20 -1.86
N MET A 287 9.87 1.15 -1.57
CA MET A 287 8.46 0.86 -1.30
C MET A 287 7.63 1.09 -2.56
N VAL A 288 6.59 0.29 -2.73
CA VAL A 288 5.67 0.39 -3.86
C VAL A 288 4.22 0.28 -3.41
N VAL A 289 3.38 1.10 -4.04
CA VAL A 289 1.92 0.98 -3.97
C VAL A 289 1.42 0.58 -5.33
N ILE A 290 0.74 -0.55 -5.38
CA ILE A 290 0.06 -1.04 -6.58
C ILE A 290 -1.41 -0.66 -6.48
N VAL A 291 -1.91 -0.04 -7.53
CA VAL A 291 -3.29 0.43 -7.64
C VAL A 291 -3.92 -0.04 -8.94
N GLN A 292 -5.24 -0.05 -8.98
CA GLN A 292 -6.01 -0.57 -10.10
C GLN A 292 -5.88 0.29 -11.37
N ASN A 293 -5.88 1.63 -11.25
CA ASN A 293 -5.91 2.52 -12.39
C ASN A 293 -5.05 3.78 -12.23
N ASN A 294 -4.80 4.47 -13.35
CA ASN A 294 -3.95 5.65 -13.39
C ASN A 294 -4.51 6.85 -12.60
N ALA A 295 -5.83 7.01 -12.51
CA ALA A 295 -6.44 8.10 -11.75
C ALA A 295 -6.14 7.94 -10.26
N LEU A 296 -6.30 6.72 -9.73
CA LEU A 296 -5.95 6.40 -8.35
C LEU A 296 -4.43 6.53 -8.11
N SER A 297 -3.60 6.16 -9.09
CA SER A 297 -2.14 6.33 -9.00
C SER A 297 -1.75 7.80 -8.81
N HIS A 298 -2.34 8.72 -9.58
CA HIS A 298 -2.08 10.16 -9.43
C HIS A 298 -2.56 10.69 -8.08
N TYR A 299 -3.75 10.28 -7.64
CA TYR A 299 -4.30 10.68 -6.35
C TYR A 299 -3.39 10.23 -5.19
N VAL A 300 -3.06 8.95 -5.13
CA VAL A 300 -2.21 8.36 -4.07
C VAL A 300 -0.81 8.96 -4.07
N ALA A 301 -0.23 9.21 -5.26
CA ALA A 301 1.08 9.86 -5.38
C ALA A 301 1.11 11.28 -4.78
N GLY A 302 -0.03 11.99 -4.75
CA GLY A 302 -0.17 13.28 -4.09
C GLY A 302 -0.33 13.19 -2.56
N VAL A 303 -0.89 12.09 -2.05
CA VAL A 303 -1.15 11.91 -0.61
C VAL A 303 0.13 11.60 0.19
N LEU A 304 1.00 10.74 -0.31
CA LEU A 304 2.21 10.30 0.39
C LEU A 304 3.15 11.43 0.79
N PRO A 305 3.45 12.45 -0.07
CA PRO A 305 4.22 13.61 0.34
C PRO A 305 3.56 14.42 1.46
N ALA A 306 2.21 14.53 1.45
CA ALA A 306 1.46 15.19 2.52
C ALA A 306 1.57 14.46 3.88
N LEU A 307 1.82 13.15 3.85
CA LEU A 307 2.12 12.34 5.03
C LEU A 307 3.62 12.37 5.42
N GLY A 308 4.43 13.18 4.72
CA GLY A 308 5.85 13.34 5.01
C GLY A 308 6.72 12.21 4.46
N VAL A 309 6.26 11.45 3.46
CA VAL A 309 7.03 10.38 2.82
C VAL A 309 7.23 10.67 1.34
N GLN A 310 8.48 10.66 0.91
CA GLN A 310 8.86 10.89 -0.47
C GLN A 310 9.58 9.67 -1.05
N GLY A 311 9.47 9.49 -2.37
CA GLY A 311 10.21 8.45 -3.08
C GLY A 311 9.47 7.12 -3.23
N VAL A 312 8.34 6.91 -2.58
CA VAL A 312 7.51 5.71 -2.76
C VAL A 312 6.95 5.69 -4.19
N ARG A 313 7.08 4.56 -4.84
CA ARG A 313 6.58 4.37 -6.20
C ARG A 313 5.09 3.99 -6.16
N VAL A 314 4.26 4.75 -6.86
CA VAL A 314 2.83 4.41 -7.07
C VAL A 314 2.62 4.08 -8.54
N ILE A 315 2.09 2.90 -8.84
CA ILE A 315 2.00 2.39 -10.20
C ILE A 315 0.85 1.38 -10.35
N THR A 316 0.28 1.28 -11.54
CA THR A 316 -0.67 0.20 -11.85
C THR A 316 0.07 -1.11 -12.15
N PHE A 317 -0.58 -2.26 -11.90
CA PHE A 317 -0.02 -3.56 -12.23
C PHE A 317 0.34 -3.67 -13.71
N GLU A 318 -0.56 -3.30 -14.59
CA GLU A 318 -0.33 -3.35 -16.04
C GLU A 318 0.94 -2.62 -16.46
N ARG A 319 1.13 -1.38 -15.96
CA ARG A 319 2.32 -0.60 -16.27
C ARG A 319 3.58 -1.19 -15.66
N TRP A 320 3.47 -1.75 -14.46
CA TRP A 320 4.57 -2.42 -13.79
C TRP A 320 5.01 -3.68 -14.56
N ALA A 321 4.05 -4.55 -14.88
CA ALA A 321 4.28 -5.81 -15.57
C ALA A 321 4.81 -5.59 -17.00
N SER A 322 4.14 -4.73 -17.78
CA SER A 322 4.56 -4.42 -19.17
C SER A 322 5.98 -3.86 -19.24
N THR A 323 6.34 -2.96 -18.32
CA THR A 323 7.70 -2.38 -18.28
C THR A 323 8.76 -3.45 -18.05
N ILE A 324 8.48 -4.42 -17.18
CA ILE A 324 9.42 -5.51 -16.86
C ILE A 324 9.44 -6.54 -17.99
N ARG A 325 8.28 -6.94 -18.52
CA ARG A 325 8.15 -7.91 -19.60
C ARG A 325 8.90 -7.45 -20.85
N LYS A 326 8.66 -6.24 -21.32
CA LYS A 326 9.34 -5.66 -22.52
C LYS A 326 10.87 -5.65 -22.38
N ARG A 327 11.37 -5.57 -21.17
CA ARG A 327 12.81 -5.65 -20.93
C ARG A 327 13.35 -7.06 -20.87
N LEU A 328 12.62 -7.99 -20.25
CA LEU A 328 13.08 -9.35 -20.01
C LEU A 328 12.83 -10.30 -21.18
N ILE A 329 11.84 -9.97 -22.01
CA ILE A 329 11.35 -10.76 -23.14
C ILE A 329 11.18 -9.82 -24.34
N PRO A 330 12.28 -9.23 -24.86
CA PRO A 330 12.24 -8.24 -25.94
C PRO A 330 11.84 -8.83 -27.30
N GLU A 331 11.84 -10.15 -27.44
CA GLU A 331 11.41 -10.88 -28.63
C GLU A 331 9.89 -10.80 -28.83
N LEU A 332 9.11 -10.48 -27.82
CA LEU A 332 7.67 -10.28 -27.95
C LEU A 332 7.31 -8.83 -28.24
N PRO A 333 6.23 -8.58 -29.02
CA PRO A 333 5.83 -7.24 -29.42
C PRO A 333 5.39 -6.38 -28.23
N ASP A 334 5.52 -5.07 -28.40
CA ASP A 334 5.09 -4.07 -27.42
C ASP A 334 3.59 -3.80 -27.43
N ARG A 335 2.89 -4.24 -28.48
CA ARG A 335 1.46 -4.01 -28.70
C ARG A 335 0.61 -5.09 -28.04
N TYR A 336 -0.53 -4.68 -27.52
CA TYR A 336 -1.53 -5.57 -26.96
C TYR A 336 -2.71 -5.71 -27.89
N SER A 337 -3.39 -6.86 -27.82
CA SER A 337 -4.68 -7.07 -28.45
C SER A 337 -5.75 -6.26 -27.73
N ASP A 338 -6.65 -5.64 -28.49
CA ASP A 338 -7.86 -5.00 -27.96
C ASP A 338 -9.09 -5.91 -28.10
N ASP A 339 -8.98 -7.02 -28.84
CA ASP A 339 -10.08 -7.92 -29.22
C ASP A 339 -9.98 -9.29 -28.55
N THR A 340 -9.24 -9.43 -27.45
CA THR A 340 -9.10 -10.72 -26.74
C THR A 340 -10.48 -11.24 -26.33
N PRO A 341 -10.90 -12.45 -26.77
CA PRO A 341 -12.19 -13.01 -26.40
C PRO A 341 -12.33 -13.19 -24.89
N THR A 342 -13.51 -12.94 -24.33
CA THR A 342 -13.77 -13.08 -22.90
C THR A 342 -13.37 -14.46 -22.33
N ILE A 343 -13.61 -15.53 -23.08
CA ILE A 343 -13.23 -16.87 -22.62
C ILE A 343 -11.71 -17.05 -22.51
N VAL A 344 -10.94 -16.42 -23.41
CA VAL A 344 -9.47 -16.45 -23.36
C VAL A 344 -8.98 -15.68 -22.13
N SER A 345 -9.54 -14.48 -21.90
CA SER A 345 -9.24 -13.68 -20.71
C SER A 345 -9.59 -14.44 -19.42
N ARG A 346 -10.74 -15.12 -19.35
CA ARG A 346 -11.12 -15.95 -18.20
C ARG A 346 -10.13 -17.09 -17.95
N ILE A 347 -9.70 -17.79 -19.00
CA ILE A 347 -8.70 -18.86 -18.88
C ILE A 347 -7.36 -18.29 -18.39
N LYS A 348 -6.89 -17.20 -18.98
CA LYS A 348 -5.61 -16.55 -18.62
C LYS A 348 -5.61 -15.87 -17.25
N LYS A 349 -6.76 -15.55 -16.70
CA LYS A 349 -6.93 -14.96 -15.35
C LYS A 349 -7.29 -15.98 -14.28
N HIS A 350 -7.57 -17.22 -14.65
CA HIS A 350 -8.04 -18.22 -13.70
C HIS A 350 -6.97 -18.55 -12.63
N PRO A 351 -7.33 -18.63 -11.33
CA PRO A 351 -6.38 -18.88 -10.24
C PRO A 351 -5.52 -20.13 -10.44
N ALA A 352 -6.10 -21.20 -11.00
CA ALA A 352 -5.40 -22.44 -11.30
C ALA A 352 -4.14 -22.26 -12.17
N LEU A 353 -4.05 -21.18 -12.97
CA LEU A 353 -2.85 -20.91 -13.77
C LEU A 353 -1.59 -20.75 -12.94
N LEU A 354 -1.71 -20.23 -11.72
CA LEU A 354 -0.57 -20.11 -10.81
C LEU A 354 0.05 -21.49 -10.55
N SER A 355 -0.77 -22.48 -10.18
CA SER A 355 -0.33 -23.85 -9.94
C SER A 355 0.12 -24.56 -11.23
N ILE A 356 -0.59 -24.36 -12.33
CA ILE A 356 -0.22 -24.92 -13.64
C ILE A 356 1.17 -24.44 -14.09
N ILE A 357 1.46 -23.13 -13.96
CA ILE A 357 2.78 -22.57 -14.31
C ILE A 357 3.87 -23.11 -13.38
N ASP A 358 3.57 -23.24 -12.11
CA ASP A 358 4.50 -23.79 -11.13
C ASP A 358 4.79 -25.27 -11.44
N ASP A 359 3.79 -26.08 -11.82
CA ASP A 359 3.95 -27.48 -12.26
C ASP A 359 4.78 -27.60 -13.55
N ILE A 360 4.57 -26.72 -14.52
CA ILE A 360 5.38 -26.71 -15.77
C ILE A 360 6.85 -26.50 -15.42
N ALA A 361 7.16 -25.55 -14.54
CA ALA A 361 8.53 -25.25 -14.13
C ALA A 361 9.15 -26.39 -13.31
N ASP A 362 8.38 -27.02 -12.41
CA ASP A 362 8.84 -28.12 -11.57
C ASP A 362 9.05 -29.40 -12.39
N ALA A 363 8.15 -29.72 -13.31
CA ALA A 363 8.33 -30.88 -14.23
C ALA A 363 9.59 -30.72 -15.09
N GLN A 364 9.90 -29.51 -15.56
CA GLN A 364 11.13 -29.27 -16.32
C GLN A 364 12.38 -29.39 -15.44
N ASP A 365 12.33 -28.94 -14.19
CA ASP A 365 13.43 -29.09 -13.24
C ASP A 365 13.69 -30.58 -12.91
N GLU A 366 12.65 -31.36 -12.67
CA GLU A 366 12.73 -32.77 -12.42
C GLU A 366 13.32 -33.53 -13.65
N ALA A 367 12.81 -33.25 -14.84
CA ALA A 367 13.31 -33.87 -16.06
C ALA A 367 14.79 -33.51 -16.32
N SER A 368 15.18 -32.26 -16.08
CA SER A 368 16.56 -31.77 -16.22
C SER A 368 17.49 -32.43 -15.19
N THR A 369 17.01 -32.58 -13.96
CA THR A 369 17.74 -33.25 -12.87
C THR A 369 17.92 -34.71 -13.18
N ALA A 370 16.91 -35.41 -13.74
CA ALA A 370 17.00 -36.78 -14.16
C ALA A 370 18.01 -36.95 -15.30
N LYS A 371 17.97 -36.11 -16.36
CA LYS A 371 18.91 -36.13 -17.47
C LYS A 371 20.37 -35.96 -16.96
N LEU A 372 20.61 -34.98 -16.08
CA LEU A 372 21.95 -34.71 -15.52
C LEU A 372 22.40 -35.89 -14.62
N THR A 373 21.52 -36.44 -13.81
CA THR A 373 21.83 -37.57 -12.95
C THR A 373 22.20 -38.82 -13.77
N GLN A 374 21.45 -39.13 -14.80
CA GLN A 374 21.75 -40.23 -15.72
C GLN A 374 23.11 -40.07 -16.40
N ALA A 375 23.44 -38.89 -16.88
CA ALA A 375 24.69 -38.59 -17.55
C ALA A 375 25.92 -38.66 -16.61
N MET A 376 25.76 -38.24 -15.35
CA MET A 376 26.87 -38.07 -14.40
C MET A 376 27.07 -39.27 -13.46
N SER A 377 26.10 -40.18 -13.28
CA SER A 377 26.15 -41.24 -12.29
C SER A 377 27.34 -42.23 -12.50
N ASN A 378 27.72 -42.48 -13.74
CA ASN A 378 28.81 -43.40 -14.10
C ASN A 378 30.06 -42.65 -14.62
N ALA A 379 30.05 -41.32 -14.64
CA ALA A 379 31.17 -40.53 -15.16
C ALA A 379 32.23 -40.31 -14.06
N PRO A 380 33.54 -40.40 -14.39
CA PRO A 380 34.61 -40.20 -13.39
C PRO A 380 34.56 -38.80 -12.79
N GLY A 381 34.27 -38.70 -11.48
CA GLY A 381 34.06 -37.41 -10.77
C GLY A 381 32.69 -36.79 -10.98
N GLY A 382 31.75 -37.47 -11.65
CA GLY A 382 30.38 -37.00 -11.85
C GLY A 382 29.57 -36.83 -10.58
N ASP A 383 29.91 -37.61 -9.54
CA ASP A 383 29.37 -37.46 -8.17
C ASP A 383 29.54 -36.04 -7.61
N ARG A 384 30.60 -35.33 -7.99
CA ARG A 384 30.92 -33.94 -7.57
C ARG A 384 30.05 -32.96 -8.30
N VAL A 385 29.80 -33.17 -9.60
CA VAL A 385 28.85 -32.36 -10.38
C VAL A 385 27.45 -32.52 -9.79
N LEU A 386 27.01 -33.73 -9.49
CA LEU A 386 25.72 -33.98 -8.85
C LEU A 386 25.64 -33.41 -7.45
N HIS A 387 26.74 -33.40 -6.70
CA HIS A 387 26.78 -32.73 -5.40
C HIS A 387 26.58 -31.22 -5.55
N ALA A 388 27.31 -30.55 -6.46
CA ALA A 388 27.15 -29.13 -6.75
C ALA A 388 25.70 -28.81 -7.18
N TRP A 389 25.12 -29.64 -8.05
CA TRP A 389 23.74 -29.51 -8.51
C TRP A 389 22.74 -29.57 -7.36
N ARG A 390 22.82 -30.55 -6.48
CA ARG A 390 21.93 -30.74 -5.32
C ARG A 390 22.10 -29.63 -4.29
N HIS A 391 23.33 -29.15 -4.09
CA HIS A 391 23.60 -28.05 -3.15
C HIS A 391 22.88 -26.76 -3.54
N LEU A 392 22.62 -26.57 -4.83
CA LEU A 392 21.94 -25.39 -5.40
C LEU A 392 20.46 -25.64 -5.75
N GLN A 393 19.85 -26.71 -5.28
CA GLN A 393 18.47 -27.12 -5.63
C GLN A 393 17.40 -26.04 -5.31
N ARG A 394 17.71 -25.08 -4.43
CA ARG A 394 16.80 -23.98 -4.10
C ARG A 394 16.82 -22.84 -5.13
N LEU A 395 17.76 -22.87 -6.07
CA LEU A 395 17.81 -21.89 -7.14
C LEU A 395 16.89 -22.33 -8.29
N PRO A 396 16.25 -21.37 -8.97
CA PRO A 396 15.56 -21.63 -10.23
C PRO A 396 16.49 -22.29 -11.27
N LEU A 397 15.93 -23.14 -12.13
CA LEU A 397 16.68 -24.05 -13.00
C LEU A 397 17.81 -23.36 -13.80
N ALA A 398 17.50 -22.29 -14.55
CA ALA A 398 18.50 -21.56 -15.33
C ALA A 398 19.57 -20.86 -14.46
N ALA A 399 19.20 -20.37 -13.28
CA ALA A 399 20.13 -19.80 -12.33
C ALA A 399 21.06 -20.87 -11.72
N ARG A 400 20.51 -22.06 -11.47
CA ARG A 400 21.25 -23.24 -10.99
C ARG A 400 22.27 -23.68 -12.05
N CYS A 401 21.85 -23.85 -13.30
CA CYS A 401 22.75 -24.18 -14.42
C CYS A 401 23.89 -23.19 -14.50
N ARG A 402 23.60 -21.89 -14.57
CA ARG A 402 24.60 -20.85 -14.62
C ARG A 402 25.61 -20.92 -13.47
N ARG A 403 25.14 -21.19 -12.27
CA ARG A 403 26.01 -21.26 -11.09
C ARG A 403 26.89 -22.49 -11.08
N VAL A 404 26.39 -23.64 -11.58
CA VAL A 404 27.19 -24.85 -11.73
C VAL A 404 28.22 -24.68 -12.87
N LEU A 405 27.82 -24.07 -14.01
CA LEU A 405 28.76 -23.74 -15.09
C LEU A 405 29.92 -22.84 -14.62
N GLN A 406 29.65 -21.77 -13.89
CA GLN A 406 30.67 -20.94 -13.26
C GLN A 406 31.59 -21.71 -12.31
N TRP A 407 31.06 -22.73 -11.62
CA TRP A 407 31.86 -23.60 -10.77
C TRP A 407 32.75 -24.52 -11.62
N LEU A 408 32.25 -25.06 -12.74
CA LEU A 408 33.04 -25.87 -13.67
C LEU A 408 34.20 -25.09 -14.29
N ASP A 409 34.02 -23.79 -14.57
CA ASP A 409 35.08 -22.88 -15.06
C ASP A 409 36.15 -22.55 -13.98
N GLY A 410 35.99 -23.02 -12.75
CA GLY A 410 36.94 -22.80 -11.67
C GLY A 410 36.78 -21.52 -10.87
N ASP A 411 35.83 -20.64 -11.27
CA ASP A 411 35.64 -19.31 -10.67
C ASP A 411 34.99 -19.30 -9.28
N ALA A 412 34.41 -20.44 -8.86
CA ALA A 412 33.66 -20.50 -7.61
C ALA A 412 33.86 -21.81 -6.84
N ARG A 413 33.64 -21.75 -5.52
CA ARG A 413 33.49 -22.94 -4.67
C ARG A 413 32.02 -23.22 -4.44
N ILE A 414 31.59 -24.48 -4.61
CA ILE A 414 30.27 -24.94 -4.19
C ILE A 414 30.48 -26.06 -3.15
N GLY A 415 30.05 -25.83 -1.94
CA GLY A 415 30.27 -26.79 -0.85
C GLY A 415 31.76 -27.01 -0.56
N ARG A 416 32.16 -28.29 -0.50
CA ARG A 416 33.54 -28.70 -0.19
C ARG A 416 34.41 -28.90 -1.43
N TYR A 417 33.84 -28.90 -2.62
CA TYR A 417 34.54 -29.32 -3.84
C TYR A 417 34.91 -28.15 -4.73
N ARG A 418 36.02 -28.33 -5.44
CA ARG A 418 36.44 -27.51 -6.56
C ARG A 418 36.31 -28.34 -7.83
N ALA A 419 36.11 -27.68 -8.98
CA ALA A 419 35.95 -28.33 -10.27
C ALA A 419 37.22 -29.03 -10.75
N ASP A 420 38.41 -28.56 -10.32
CA ASP A 420 39.73 -29.14 -10.63
C ASP A 420 39.88 -30.62 -10.25
N THR A 421 38.95 -31.13 -9.50
CA THR A 421 38.92 -32.55 -9.06
C THR A 421 38.02 -33.44 -9.92
N VAL A 422 37.38 -32.93 -10.95
CA VAL A 422 36.54 -33.64 -11.91
C VAL A 422 37.37 -34.04 -13.14
N ASP A 423 37.12 -35.20 -13.71
CA ASP A 423 37.80 -35.65 -14.93
C ASP A 423 37.49 -34.69 -16.11
N PRO A 424 38.51 -34.31 -16.95
CA PRO A 424 38.31 -33.37 -18.05
C PRO A 424 37.20 -33.72 -19.07
N ARG A 425 37.01 -34.99 -19.36
CA ARG A 425 35.94 -35.46 -20.28
C ARG A 425 34.56 -35.28 -19.62
N THR A 426 34.48 -35.53 -18.31
CA THR A 426 33.25 -35.33 -17.54
C THR A 426 32.91 -33.84 -17.44
N LEU A 427 33.93 -32.96 -17.28
CA LEU A 427 33.72 -31.49 -17.32
C LEU A 427 33.08 -31.06 -18.62
N ILE A 428 33.69 -31.41 -19.77
CA ILE A 428 33.18 -31.03 -21.13
C ILE A 428 31.75 -31.57 -21.33
N HIS A 429 31.47 -32.80 -20.91
CA HIS A 429 30.13 -33.36 -21.03
C HIS A 429 29.13 -32.64 -20.13
N ALA A 430 29.49 -32.34 -18.88
CA ALA A 430 28.66 -31.61 -17.94
C ALA A 430 28.37 -30.17 -18.44
N GLU A 431 29.39 -29.44 -18.95
CA GLU A 431 29.21 -28.12 -19.56
C GLU A 431 28.23 -28.14 -20.73
N SER A 432 28.43 -29.05 -21.69
CA SER A 432 27.55 -29.16 -22.87
C SER A 432 26.11 -29.47 -22.47
N LEU A 433 25.90 -30.37 -21.49
CA LEU A 433 24.55 -30.72 -21.01
C LEU A 433 23.90 -29.58 -20.24
N LEU A 434 24.63 -28.94 -19.31
CA LEU A 434 24.14 -27.83 -18.51
C LEU A 434 23.84 -26.59 -19.34
N SER A 435 24.66 -26.28 -20.37
CA SER A 435 24.39 -25.19 -21.30
C SER A 435 23.08 -25.41 -22.05
N ARG A 436 22.86 -26.63 -22.56
CA ARG A 436 21.60 -26.97 -23.23
C ARG A 436 20.40 -26.88 -22.28
N ILE A 437 20.51 -27.41 -21.06
CA ILE A 437 19.45 -27.27 -20.04
C ILE A 437 19.20 -25.80 -19.72
N GLN A 438 20.24 -24.98 -19.65
CA GLN A 438 20.13 -23.53 -19.41
C GLN A 438 19.37 -22.84 -20.54
N ASP A 439 19.67 -23.17 -21.80
CA ASP A 439 19.00 -22.60 -22.97
C ASP A 439 17.52 -23.03 -23.02
N GLU A 440 17.24 -24.35 -22.84
CA GLU A 440 15.86 -24.87 -22.73
C GLU A 440 15.10 -24.19 -21.58
N ALA A 441 15.71 -24.03 -20.39
CA ALA A 441 15.11 -23.33 -19.27
C ALA A 441 14.98 -21.82 -19.51
N GLY A 442 15.78 -21.26 -20.39
CA GLY A 442 15.76 -19.85 -20.78
C GLY A 442 14.61 -19.47 -21.71
N ASP A 443 14.05 -20.43 -22.41
CA ASP A 443 13.03 -20.22 -23.44
C ASP A 443 11.63 -20.11 -22.85
N ILE A 444 11.30 -18.92 -22.36
CA ILE A 444 10.02 -18.61 -21.71
C ILE A 444 8.87 -18.51 -22.72
N VAL A 445 9.18 -18.00 -23.93
CA VAL A 445 8.17 -17.80 -24.97
C VAL A 445 7.68 -19.14 -25.51
N SER A 446 8.59 -20.08 -25.74
CA SER A 446 8.19 -21.44 -26.16
C SER A 446 7.36 -22.19 -25.12
N ASP A 447 7.68 -22.05 -23.83
CA ASP A 447 6.85 -22.69 -22.78
C ASP A 447 5.44 -22.10 -22.73
N TRP A 448 5.32 -20.77 -22.80
CA TRP A 448 4.04 -20.09 -22.88
C TRP A 448 3.26 -20.52 -24.14
N ALA A 449 3.91 -20.51 -25.31
CA ALA A 449 3.31 -20.90 -26.57
C ALA A 449 2.87 -22.37 -26.52
N ASN A 450 3.74 -23.28 -26.11
CA ASN A 450 3.44 -24.73 -26.03
C ASN A 450 2.23 -25.03 -25.16
N PHE A 451 2.07 -24.32 -24.03
CA PHE A 451 0.91 -24.53 -23.17
C PHE A 451 -0.39 -24.04 -23.84
N PHE A 452 -0.40 -22.81 -24.40
CA PHE A 452 -1.61 -22.22 -24.95
C PHE A 452 -1.94 -22.63 -26.39
N THR A 453 -1.02 -23.25 -27.10
CA THR A 453 -1.24 -23.82 -28.45
C THR A 453 -1.44 -25.35 -28.45
N ASP A 454 -1.36 -26.01 -27.32
CA ASP A 454 -1.71 -27.44 -27.16
C ASP A 454 -2.98 -27.57 -26.31
N PRO A 455 -4.14 -27.88 -26.91
CA PRO A 455 -5.39 -28.06 -26.19
C PRO A 455 -5.35 -29.25 -25.20
N ALA A 456 -4.51 -30.22 -25.44
CA ALA A 456 -4.34 -31.35 -24.51
C ALA A 456 -3.53 -30.93 -23.28
N ALA A 457 -2.53 -30.06 -23.42
CA ALA A 457 -1.79 -29.50 -22.30
C ALA A 457 -2.69 -28.63 -21.43
N MET A 458 -3.47 -27.71 -22.03
CA MET A 458 -4.43 -26.88 -21.30
C MET A 458 -5.46 -27.76 -20.56
N ARG A 459 -6.04 -28.73 -21.23
CA ARG A 459 -6.99 -29.66 -20.60
C ARG A 459 -6.40 -30.37 -19.40
N ARG A 460 -5.23 -31.02 -19.53
CA ARG A 460 -4.55 -31.68 -18.42
C ARG A 460 -4.28 -30.73 -17.24
N GLY A 461 -3.83 -29.52 -17.51
CA GLY A 461 -3.56 -28.51 -16.48
C GLY A 461 -4.81 -28.16 -15.69
N PHE A 462 -5.90 -27.82 -16.39
CA PHE A 462 -7.17 -27.47 -15.74
C PHE A 462 -7.88 -28.68 -15.08
N GLU A 463 -7.86 -29.86 -15.68
CA GLU A 463 -8.39 -31.09 -15.04
C GLU A 463 -7.72 -31.39 -13.69
N THR A 464 -6.43 -31.07 -13.56
CA THR A 464 -5.68 -31.26 -12.31
C THR A 464 -6.05 -30.25 -11.24
N HIS A 465 -6.17 -28.97 -11.59
CA HIS A 465 -6.28 -27.87 -10.60
C HIS A 465 -7.67 -27.24 -10.53
N ALA A 466 -8.50 -27.39 -11.57
CA ALA A 466 -9.85 -26.82 -11.64
C ALA A 466 -10.76 -27.62 -12.60
N PRO A 467 -11.11 -28.88 -12.28
CA PRO A 467 -11.73 -29.81 -13.22
C PRO A 467 -13.10 -29.41 -13.77
N THR A 468 -13.77 -28.48 -13.14
CA THR A 468 -15.11 -28.01 -13.55
C THR A 468 -15.13 -26.58 -14.11
N ALA A 469 -13.96 -25.95 -14.25
CA ALA A 469 -13.88 -24.51 -14.59
C ALA A 469 -14.19 -24.24 -16.06
N PHE A 470 -13.77 -25.12 -16.96
CA PHE A 470 -13.88 -24.91 -18.41
C PHE A 470 -14.34 -26.18 -19.13
N THR A 471 -15.14 -25.99 -20.17
CA THR A 471 -15.58 -27.05 -21.07
C THR A 471 -14.53 -27.30 -22.16
N ASP A 472 -14.65 -28.42 -22.89
CA ASP A 472 -13.84 -28.69 -24.06
C ASP A 472 -13.97 -27.64 -25.15
N GLU A 473 -15.16 -27.04 -25.29
CA GLU A 473 -15.41 -25.94 -26.22
C GLU A 473 -14.68 -24.66 -25.83
N ASP A 474 -14.66 -24.33 -24.52
CA ASP A 474 -13.91 -23.20 -23.98
C ASP A 474 -12.41 -23.35 -24.27
N ILE A 475 -11.85 -24.52 -24.01
CA ILE A 475 -10.44 -24.83 -24.29
C ILE A 475 -10.15 -24.75 -25.80
N GLN A 476 -11.06 -25.24 -26.65
CA GLN A 476 -10.87 -25.17 -28.10
C GLN A 476 -10.93 -23.73 -28.64
N GLN A 477 -11.81 -22.90 -28.10
CA GLN A 477 -11.86 -21.48 -28.46
C GLN A 477 -10.57 -20.77 -28.06
N ALA A 478 -10.08 -21.00 -26.86
CA ALA A 478 -8.81 -20.42 -26.38
C ALA A 478 -7.63 -20.89 -27.21
N HIS A 479 -7.56 -22.18 -27.53
CA HIS A 479 -6.55 -22.74 -28.42
C HIS A 479 -6.55 -22.03 -29.79
N THR A 480 -7.71 -21.91 -30.43
CA THR A 480 -7.85 -21.28 -31.76
C THR A 480 -7.32 -19.83 -31.74
N TRP A 481 -7.68 -19.06 -30.72
CA TRP A 481 -7.20 -17.70 -30.51
C TRP A 481 -5.66 -17.67 -30.35
N ASN A 482 -5.13 -18.44 -29.44
CA ASN A 482 -3.70 -18.43 -29.13
C ASN A 482 -2.84 -18.92 -30.33
N VAL A 483 -3.34 -19.91 -31.09
CA VAL A 483 -2.66 -20.32 -32.33
C VAL A 483 -2.62 -19.18 -33.35
N SER A 484 -3.73 -18.43 -33.52
CA SER A 484 -3.73 -17.30 -34.43
C SER A 484 -2.78 -16.20 -33.96
N LEU A 485 -2.75 -15.92 -32.65
CA LEU A 485 -1.85 -14.95 -32.06
C LEU A 485 -0.39 -15.36 -32.24
N TYR A 486 -0.05 -16.63 -31.98
CA TYR A 486 1.29 -17.14 -32.12
C TYR A 486 1.78 -17.13 -33.58
N ARG A 487 0.92 -17.45 -34.55
CA ARG A 487 1.26 -17.34 -35.98
C ARG A 487 1.63 -15.92 -36.38
N ARG A 488 0.97 -14.90 -35.84
CA ARG A 488 1.34 -13.50 -36.08
C ARG A 488 2.71 -13.13 -35.50
N LEU A 489 3.12 -13.80 -34.41
CA LEU A 489 4.45 -13.61 -33.84
C LEU A 489 5.56 -14.28 -34.64
N ASP A 490 5.26 -15.42 -35.29
CA ASP A 490 6.21 -16.23 -36.05
C ASP A 490 6.27 -15.87 -37.55
N ALA A 491 5.38 -15.01 -38.03
CA ALA A 491 5.32 -14.61 -39.43
C ALA A 491 6.52 -13.72 -39.78
N GLU A 492 7.46 -14.26 -40.58
CA GLU A 492 8.55 -13.50 -41.21
C GLU A 492 8.05 -12.83 -42.49
N GLY A 493 7.98 -11.51 -42.54
CA GLY A 493 7.77 -10.73 -43.78
C GLY A 493 6.34 -10.30 -44.07
N ASP A 494 6.12 -9.86 -45.35
CA ASP A 494 4.88 -9.20 -45.86
C ASP A 494 3.62 -10.12 -45.95
N ASP A 495 3.70 -11.35 -45.46
CA ASP A 495 2.56 -12.30 -45.40
C ASP A 495 1.59 -12.02 -44.23
N ALA A 496 1.53 -10.76 -43.78
CA ALA A 496 0.70 -10.29 -42.67
C ALA A 496 -0.80 -10.11 -43.07
N ASP A 497 -1.41 -11.15 -43.63
CA ASP A 497 -2.87 -11.19 -43.86
C ASP A 497 -3.65 -11.26 -42.52
N ASP A 498 -2.98 -11.64 -41.42
CA ASP A 498 -3.54 -11.81 -40.07
C ASP A 498 -3.38 -10.59 -39.13
N GLY A 499 -2.83 -9.47 -39.63
CA GLY A 499 -2.63 -8.25 -38.84
C GLY A 499 -1.28 -8.20 -38.07
N PRO A 500 -0.99 -7.09 -37.35
CA PRO A 500 0.29 -6.90 -36.70
C PRO A 500 0.46 -7.87 -35.52
N PRO A 501 1.74 -8.23 -35.18
CA PRO A 501 2.01 -9.06 -34.02
C PRO A 501 1.59 -8.35 -32.72
N VAL A 502 0.87 -9.07 -31.88
CA VAL A 502 0.33 -8.59 -30.58
C VAL A 502 0.42 -9.71 -29.53
N VAL A 503 0.32 -9.33 -28.26
CA VAL A 503 0.11 -10.23 -27.12
C VAL A 503 -1.14 -9.82 -26.35
N ASP A 504 -1.74 -10.73 -25.61
CA ASP A 504 -2.84 -10.36 -24.70
C ASP A 504 -2.27 -9.70 -23.44
N ARG A 505 -3.03 -8.82 -22.80
CA ARG A 505 -2.59 -8.12 -21.57
C ARG A 505 -2.31 -9.08 -20.42
N GLU A 506 -3.08 -10.15 -20.35
CA GLU A 506 -2.96 -11.22 -19.35
C GLU A 506 -1.65 -12.02 -19.48
N ASP A 507 -1.05 -12.04 -20.68
CA ASP A 507 0.19 -12.79 -20.91
C ASP A 507 1.38 -12.19 -20.15
N ASP A 508 1.37 -10.91 -19.82
CA ASP A 508 2.44 -10.29 -19.04
C ASP A 508 2.65 -10.99 -17.69
N ALA A 509 1.57 -11.29 -16.97
CA ALA A 509 1.64 -11.97 -15.67
C ALA A 509 2.17 -13.41 -15.84
N ILE A 510 1.68 -14.12 -16.84
CA ILE A 510 2.05 -15.51 -17.14
C ILE A 510 3.54 -15.61 -17.51
N LEU A 511 3.98 -14.80 -18.44
CA LEU A 511 5.37 -14.76 -18.91
C LEU A 511 6.35 -14.36 -17.79
N LEU A 512 5.98 -13.37 -16.99
CA LEU A 512 6.80 -12.95 -15.85
C LEU A 512 6.85 -14.01 -14.75
N ARG A 513 5.75 -14.76 -14.51
CA ARG A 513 5.75 -15.87 -13.56
C ARG A 513 6.63 -17.03 -14.05
N LEU A 514 6.53 -17.42 -15.30
CA LEU A 514 7.43 -18.41 -15.92
C LEU A 514 8.89 -17.97 -15.78
N HIS A 515 9.18 -16.68 -16.04
CA HIS A 515 10.52 -16.13 -15.84
C HIS A 515 10.98 -16.26 -14.37
N GLN A 516 10.14 -15.90 -13.39
CA GLN A 516 10.50 -16.01 -11.97
C GLN A 516 10.83 -17.46 -11.59
N ARG A 517 10.01 -18.40 -12.03
CA ARG A 517 10.17 -19.83 -11.69
C ARG A 517 11.41 -20.45 -12.35
N LYS A 518 11.71 -20.09 -13.58
CA LYS A 518 12.77 -20.70 -14.37
C LYS A 518 14.10 -19.95 -14.33
N LYS A 519 14.08 -18.62 -14.44
CA LYS A 519 15.30 -17.75 -14.47
C LYS A 519 15.57 -17.06 -13.12
N GLY A 520 14.57 -16.94 -12.25
CA GLY A 520 14.66 -16.29 -10.95
C GLY A 520 14.24 -14.83 -10.98
N TRP A 521 14.96 -13.97 -10.25
CA TRP A 521 14.57 -12.59 -9.98
C TRP A 521 14.26 -11.79 -11.24
N LEU A 522 13.12 -11.07 -11.20
CA LEU A 522 12.82 -10.07 -12.21
C LEU A 522 13.83 -8.91 -12.15
N ARG A 523 14.07 -8.27 -13.29
CA ARG A 523 15.00 -7.15 -13.42
C ARG A 523 14.37 -6.02 -14.22
N ASP A 524 14.47 -4.81 -13.69
CA ASP A 524 14.14 -3.58 -14.40
C ASP A 524 15.42 -2.80 -14.82
N ALA A 525 15.26 -1.55 -15.24
CA ALA A 525 16.39 -0.69 -15.59
C ALA A 525 17.34 -0.38 -14.42
N ARG A 526 16.85 -0.52 -13.18
CA ARG A 526 17.61 -0.26 -11.95
C ARG A 526 18.30 -1.50 -11.41
N GLY A 527 18.03 -2.67 -11.97
CA GLY A 527 18.59 -3.96 -11.55
C GLY A 527 17.54 -4.95 -11.10
N ARG A 528 17.79 -5.67 -10.01
CA ARG A 528 16.82 -6.61 -9.42
C ARG A 528 15.60 -5.87 -8.91
N VAL A 529 14.41 -6.33 -9.30
CA VAL A 529 13.15 -5.83 -8.76
C VAL A 529 12.99 -6.43 -7.37
N GLU A 530 13.20 -5.61 -6.33
CA GLU A 530 13.08 -6.01 -4.94
C GLU A 530 12.58 -4.84 -4.11
N TYR A 531 11.52 -5.07 -3.34
CA TYR A 531 10.86 -4.06 -2.52
C TYR A 531 11.04 -4.35 -1.03
N ASP A 532 11.25 -3.30 -0.24
CA ASP A 532 11.28 -3.36 1.21
C ASP A 532 9.87 -3.32 1.82
N HIS A 533 8.89 -2.82 1.08
CA HIS A 533 7.46 -2.89 1.40
C HIS A 533 6.62 -2.82 0.15
N MET A 534 5.52 -3.55 0.13
CA MET A 534 4.53 -3.50 -0.93
C MET A 534 3.14 -3.34 -0.35
N MET A 535 2.39 -2.40 -0.87
CA MET A 535 0.95 -2.27 -0.66
C MET A 535 0.23 -2.55 -1.96
N ILE A 536 -0.77 -3.44 -1.93
CA ILE A 536 -1.70 -3.69 -3.03
C ILE A 536 -3.08 -3.20 -2.58
N ASP A 537 -3.61 -2.20 -3.26
CA ASP A 537 -4.93 -1.63 -2.98
C ASP A 537 -5.97 -2.24 -3.91
N GLU A 538 -7.20 -2.42 -3.43
CA GLU A 538 -8.31 -3.10 -4.11
C GLU A 538 -7.90 -4.49 -4.65
N VAL A 539 -7.28 -5.30 -3.78
CA VAL A 539 -6.67 -6.59 -4.16
C VAL A 539 -7.65 -7.58 -4.78
N GLN A 540 -8.96 -7.45 -4.53
CA GLN A 540 -10.00 -8.28 -5.14
C GLN A 540 -10.12 -8.12 -6.66
N ASP A 541 -9.52 -7.08 -7.22
CA ASP A 541 -9.50 -6.84 -8.68
C ASP A 541 -8.27 -7.44 -9.38
N PHE A 542 -7.38 -8.10 -8.61
CA PHE A 542 -6.20 -8.78 -9.14
C PHE A 542 -6.35 -10.30 -9.06
N THR A 543 -5.73 -10.99 -9.99
CA THR A 543 -5.68 -12.45 -9.98
C THR A 543 -4.66 -12.95 -8.94
N ALA A 544 -4.83 -14.21 -8.48
CA ALA A 544 -3.86 -14.86 -7.59
C ALA A 544 -2.45 -14.89 -8.22
N LEU A 545 -2.37 -15.10 -9.54
CA LEU A 545 -1.11 -15.07 -10.30
C LEU A 545 -0.42 -13.72 -10.22
N GLU A 546 -1.14 -12.61 -10.45
CA GLU A 546 -0.62 -11.26 -10.39
C GLU A 546 -0.13 -10.90 -8.99
N VAL A 547 -0.94 -11.21 -7.97
CA VAL A 547 -0.58 -10.93 -6.57
C VAL A 547 0.64 -11.76 -6.16
N ARG A 548 0.69 -13.04 -6.50
CA ARG A 548 1.85 -13.89 -6.20
C ARG A 548 3.12 -13.41 -6.88
N LEU A 549 3.03 -13.05 -8.16
CA LEU A 549 4.14 -12.49 -8.94
C LEU A 549 4.75 -11.26 -8.26
N MET A 550 3.90 -10.36 -7.78
CA MET A 550 4.31 -9.14 -7.08
C MET A 550 4.89 -9.44 -5.69
N MET A 551 4.24 -10.31 -4.91
CA MET A 551 4.69 -10.68 -3.57
C MET A 551 6.08 -11.31 -3.58
N ASP A 552 6.40 -12.11 -4.59
CA ASP A 552 7.72 -12.73 -4.74
C ASP A 552 8.83 -11.71 -5.09
N CYS A 553 8.46 -10.43 -5.37
CA CYS A 553 9.39 -9.30 -5.49
C CYS A 553 9.63 -8.55 -4.17
N VAL A 554 8.99 -8.94 -3.06
CA VAL A 554 9.26 -8.34 -1.75
C VAL A 554 10.43 -9.04 -1.09
N ALA A 555 11.32 -8.27 -0.49
CA ALA A 555 12.50 -8.81 0.21
C ALA A 555 12.06 -9.67 1.40
N ARG A 556 12.88 -10.68 1.71
CA ARG A 556 12.57 -11.62 2.80
C ARG A 556 12.43 -10.88 4.14
N ASN A 557 11.39 -11.22 4.90
CA ASN A 557 11.03 -10.60 6.18
C ASN A 557 10.70 -9.09 6.07
N CYS A 558 10.25 -8.66 4.90
CA CYS A 558 9.69 -7.32 4.70
C CYS A 558 8.17 -7.37 4.67
N PRO A 559 7.50 -6.31 5.16
CA PRO A 559 6.04 -6.29 5.28
C PRO A 559 5.34 -6.20 3.93
N ILE A 560 4.15 -6.82 3.87
CA ILE A 560 3.21 -6.67 2.76
C ILE A 560 1.89 -6.20 3.35
N THR A 561 1.22 -5.27 2.68
CA THR A 561 -0.11 -4.81 3.04
C THR A 561 -1.06 -5.03 1.87
N LEU A 562 -2.07 -5.85 2.07
CA LEU A 562 -3.17 -6.03 1.13
C LEU A 562 -4.40 -5.30 1.65
N ALA A 563 -5.05 -4.52 0.80
CA ALA A 563 -6.29 -3.84 1.11
C ALA A 563 -7.35 -4.25 0.11
N GLY A 564 -8.51 -4.71 0.58
CA GLY A 564 -9.55 -5.20 -0.31
C GLY A 564 -10.93 -5.32 0.33
N ASP A 565 -11.90 -5.67 -0.50
CA ASP A 565 -13.30 -5.88 -0.12
C ASP A 565 -13.86 -7.11 -0.81
N THR A 566 -14.17 -8.16 -0.05
CA THR A 566 -14.74 -9.40 -0.59
C THR A 566 -16.14 -9.21 -1.19
N ALA A 567 -16.86 -8.14 -0.81
CA ALA A 567 -18.19 -7.83 -1.30
C ALA A 567 -18.21 -6.95 -2.57
N GLN A 568 -17.06 -6.39 -2.98
CA GLN A 568 -16.94 -5.51 -4.13
C GLN A 568 -16.04 -6.14 -5.20
N ARG A 569 -16.62 -6.92 -6.09
CA ARG A 569 -15.91 -7.45 -7.24
C ARG A 569 -16.34 -6.73 -8.50
N ILE A 570 -15.42 -6.09 -9.18
CA ILE A 570 -15.64 -5.56 -10.52
C ILE A 570 -15.26 -6.62 -11.56
N VAL A 571 -14.19 -7.36 -11.30
CA VAL A 571 -13.67 -8.42 -12.17
C VAL A 571 -14.18 -9.78 -11.68
N GLN A 572 -15.23 -10.30 -12.29
CA GLN A 572 -15.81 -11.61 -11.92
C GLN A 572 -14.86 -12.79 -12.21
N GLU A 573 -13.86 -12.57 -13.02
CA GLU A 573 -12.99 -13.59 -13.61
C GLU A 573 -11.74 -13.87 -12.77
N GLY A 574 -11.45 -13.05 -11.76
CA GLY A 574 -10.22 -13.15 -10.95
C GLY A 574 -10.19 -14.23 -9.88
N GLY A 575 -11.33 -14.94 -9.65
CA GLY A 575 -11.39 -16.07 -8.69
C GLY A 575 -11.29 -15.67 -7.20
N PHE A 576 -11.43 -14.39 -6.88
CA PHE A 576 -11.41 -13.94 -5.48
C PHE A 576 -12.78 -14.18 -4.82
N ASP A 577 -12.99 -15.33 -4.17
CA ASP A 577 -14.24 -15.67 -3.50
C ASP A 577 -14.29 -15.21 -2.04
N ASP A 578 -13.27 -15.55 -1.30
CA ASP A 578 -13.02 -15.07 0.05
C ASP A 578 -11.50 -15.07 0.32
N TRP A 579 -11.10 -14.54 1.47
CA TRP A 579 -9.69 -14.45 1.81
C TRP A 579 -9.02 -15.82 1.97
N ASP A 580 -9.70 -16.80 2.55
CA ASP A 580 -9.11 -18.11 2.82
C ASP A 580 -8.82 -18.83 1.51
N ALA A 581 -9.80 -18.88 0.59
CA ALA A 581 -9.62 -19.44 -0.74
C ALA A 581 -8.51 -18.70 -1.52
N PHE A 582 -8.49 -17.38 -1.46
CA PHE A 582 -7.47 -16.59 -2.14
C PHE A 582 -6.05 -16.86 -1.60
N PHE A 583 -5.90 -17.04 -0.30
CA PHE A 583 -4.60 -17.38 0.29
C PHE A 583 -4.20 -18.83 0.05
N ASP A 584 -5.15 -19.73 -0.03
CA ASP A 584 -4.89 -21.11 -0.47
C ASP A 584 -4.35 -21.12 -1.91
N ASP A 585 -4.95 -20.37 -2.82
CA ASP A 585 -4.45 -20.21 -4.19
C ASP A 585 -3.04 -19.59 -4.22
N LEU A 586 -2.75 -18.64 -3.34
CA LEU A 586 -1.40 -18.07 -3.21
C LEU A 586 -0.39 -19.02 -2.55
N GLY A 587 -0.80 -20.15 -2.00
CA GLY A 587 0.04 -21.05 -1.19
C GLY A 587 0.61 -20.36 0.04
N LYS A 588 -0.20 -19.50 0.69
CA LYS A 588 0.17 -18.74 1.89
C LYS A 588 -0.83 -18.95 3.00
N THR A 589 -0.34 -19.00 4.22
CA THR A 589 -1.18 -18.97 5.42
C THR A 589 -1.20 -17.56 5.96
N VAL A 590 -2.37 -16.98 6.17
CA VAL A 590 -2.52 -15.65 6.76
C VAL A 590 -3.01 -15.77 8.19
N ALA A 591 -2.26 -15.16 9.09
CA ALA A 591 -2.57 -15.20 10.51
C ALA A 591 -3.76 -14.31 10.90
N HIS A 592 -4.05 -13.24 10.14
CA HIS A 592 -5.05 -12.26 10.56
C HIS A 592 -5.56 -11.39 9.42
N VAL A 593 -6.88 -11.44 9.18
CA VAL A 593 -7.61 -10.48 8.36
C VAL A 593 -8.24 -9.44 9.30
N ALA A 594 -7.91 -8.17 9.11
CA ALA A 594 -8.35 -7.09 9.97
C ALA A 594 -9.55 -6.34 9.36
N PRO A 595 -10.77 -6.53 9.89
CA PRO A 595 -11.95 -5.86 9.36
C PRO A 595 -12.05 -4.41 9.84
N LEU A 596 -12.26 -3.47 8.91
CA LEU A 596 -12.66 -2.10 9.19
C LEU A 596 -14.19 -2.02 9.27
N LYS A 597 -14.70 -1.75 10.47
CA LYS A 597 -16.16 -1.82 10.77
C LYS A 597 -16.89 -0.51 10.57
N ILE A 598 -16.20 0.59 10.26
CA ILE A 598 -16.79 1.93 10.16
C ILE A 598 -16.57 2.49 8.75
N ALA A 599 -17.64 2.96 8.13
CA ALA A 599 -17.59 3.68 6.86
C ALA A 599 -17.66 5.20 7.12
N TYR A 600 -16.64 5.92 6.66
CA TYR A 600 -16.49 7.37 6.89
C TYR A 600 -16.97 8.21 5.69
N ARG A 601 -16.95 7.65 4.51
CA ARG A 601 -17.29 8.36 3.26
C ARG A 601 -18.79 8.44 3.05
N SER A 602 -19.50 7.35 3.25
CA SER A 602 -20.93 7.22 2.95
C SER A 602 -21.80 7.50 4.16
N THR A 603 -23.02 8.00 3.92
CA THR A 603 -24.02 8.21 4.98
C THR A 603 -24.76 6.92 5.31
N ALA A 604 -25.44 6.87 6.46
CA ALA A 604 -26.21 5.70 6.89
C ALA A 604 -27.29 5.32 5.86
N GLN A 605 -27.93 6.30 5.24
CA GLN A 605 -28.96 6.09 4.22
C GLN A 605 -28.39 5.43 2.95
N VAL A 606 -27.22 5.90 2.48
CA VAL A 606 -26.52 5.31 1.32
C VAL A 606 -26.05 3.89 1.65
N MET A 607 -25.49 3.68 2.85
CA MET A 607 -25.05 2.34 3.29
C MET A 607 -26.22 1.36 3.46
N ARG A 608 -27.37 1.84 3.90
CA ARG A 608 -28.60 1.03 3.98
C ARG A 608 -29.03 0.53 2.60
N LEU A 609 -29.12 1.43 1.63
CA LEU A 609 -29.43 1.06 0.24
C LEU A 609 -28.41 0.08 -0.32
N ALA A 610 -27.11 0.35 -0.13
CA ALA A 610 -26.06 -0.55 -0.58
C ALA A 610 -26.18 -1.95 0.03
N THR A 611 -26.52 -2.04 1.33
CA THR A 611 -26.76 -3.31 2.03
C THR A 611 -27.97 -4.06 1.46
N GLU A 612 -29.04 -3.35 1.15
CA GLU A 612 -30.25 -3.92 0.53
C GLU A 612 -29.93 -4.48 -0.87
N VAL A 613 -29.12 -3.76 -1.67
CA VAL A 613 -28.69 -4.21 -3.00
C VAL A 613 -27.78 -5.44 -2.91
N LEU A 614 -26.87 -5.49 -1.94
CA LEU A 614 -25.98 -6.64 -1.70
C LEU A 614 -26.78 -7.89 -1.25
N GLY A 615 -27.89 -7.71 -0.54
CA GLY A 615 -28.70 -8.84 -0.05
C GLY A 615 -27.90 -9.86 0.77
N PRO A 616 -27.88 -11.15 0.37
CA PRO A 616 -27.16 -12.19 1.10
C PRO A 616 -25.63 -12.02 1.16
N LEU A 617 -25.06 -11.22 0.29
CA LEU A 617 -23.63 -10.90 0.27
C LEU A 617 -23.21 -9.87 1.33
N ALA A 618 -24.17 -9.22 1.98
CA ALA A 618 -23.94 -8.17 2.97
C ALA A 618 -23.49 -8.72 4.35
N LYS A 619 -22.49 -9.61 4.38
CA LYS A 619 -22.09 -10.28 5.63
C LYS A 619 -21.29 -9.38 6.58
N ASP A 620 -20.44 -8.48 6.08
CA ASP A 620 -19.52 -7.65 6.87
C ASP A 620 -19.52 -6.18 6.44
N VAL A 621 -20.71 -5.63 6.17
CA VAL A 621 -20.84 -4.22 5.75
C VAL A 621 -20.52 -3.29 6.93
N ALA A 622 -19.59 -2.36 6.70
CA ALA A 622 -19.22 -1.37 7.71
C ALA A 622 -20.43 -0.47 8.08
N ARG A 623 -20.53 -0.13 9.35
CA ARG A 623 -21.56 0.81 9.81
C ARG A 623 -21.18 2.23 9.43
N ALA A 624 -22.14 2.96 8.87
CA ALA A 624 -21.92 4.37 8.61
C ALA A 624 -21.92 5.19 9.89
N ASN A 625 -20.98 6.11 9.97
CA ASN A 625 -20.83 7.02 11.10
C ASN A 625 -21.45 8.41 10.84
N ARG A 626 -22.19 8.55 9.73
CA ARG A 626 -22.77 9.82 9.30
C ARG A 626 -24.22 9.63 8.91
N GLU A 627 -25.08 10.50 9.43
CA GLU A 627 -26.45 10.67 8.90
C GLU A 627 -26.44 11.59 7.68
N GLY A 628 -27.33 11.35 6.73
CA GLY A 628 -27.47 12.11 5.51
C GLY A 628 -28.92 12.31 5.08
N ALA A 629 -29.13 12.88 3.91
CA ALA A 629 -30.46 12.90 3.29
C ALA A 629 -30.87 11.48 2.89
N GLU A 630 -32.17 11.20 2.87
CA GLU A 630 -32.70 9.94 2.33
C GLU A 630 -32.31 9.82 0.86
N VAL A 631 -32.11 8.57 0.43
CA VAL A 631 -31.77 8.29 -0.98
C VAL A 631 -33.04 8.45 -1.83
N GLU A 632 -32.98 9.32 -2.83
CA GLU A 632 -34.06 9.51 -3.78
C GLU A 632 -33.88 8.58 -4.97
N VAL A 633 -34.94 7.86 -5.34
CA VAL A 633 -34.96 6.98 -6.52
C VAL A 633 -35.84 7.65 -7.60
N HIS A 634 -35.24 7.95 -8.72
CA HIS A 634 -35.92 8.54 -9.85
C HIS A 634 -36.11 7.51 -10.97
N GLN A 635 -37.37 7.31 -11.42
CA GLN A 635 -37.68 6.44 -12.53
C GLN A 635 -38.01 7.28 -13.75
N PHE A 636 -37.40 6.94 -14.89
CA PHE A 636 -37.60 7.64 -16.16
C PHE A 636 -38.22 6.68 -17.19
N SER A 637 -39.09 7.20 -18.03
CA SER A 637 -39.74 6.41 -19.07
C SER A 637 -38.85 6.19 -20.30
N ASP A 638 -37.83 7.03 -20.48
CA ASP A 638 -36.85 6.91 -21.56
C ASP A 638 -35.45 7.48 -21.13
N PRO A 639 -34.37 7.08 -21.80
CA PRO A 639 -33.03 7.55 -21.51
C PRO A 639 -32.82 9.06 -21.67
N GLY A 640 -33.57 9.70 -22.57
CA GLY A 640 -33.46 11.15 -22.83
C GLY A 640 -33.89 11.97 -21.61
N GLN A 641 -34.96 11.55 -20.92
CA GLN A 641 -35.40 12.18 -19.67
C GLN A 641 -34.37 12.02 -18.57
N ALA A 642 -33.70 10.86 -18.47
CA ALA A 642 -32.64 10.63 -17.52
C ALA A 642 -31.45 11.55 -17.77
N VAL A 643 -31.06 11.72 -19.03
CA VAL A 643 -29.96 12.62 -19.44
C VAL A 643 -30.28 14.08 -19.12
N ASP A 644 -31.51 14.54 -19.45
CA ASP A 644 -31.94 15.91 -19.17
C ASP A 644 -31.99 16.20 -17.65
N PHE A 645 -32.50 15.25 -16.88
CA PHE A 645 -32.46 15.33 -15.42
C PHE A 645 -31.02 15.44 -14.87
N LEU A 646 -30.13 14.57 -15.34
CA LEU A 646 -28.72 14.61 -14.93
C LEU A 646 -28.05 15.92 -15.35
N ALA A 647 -28.28 16.40 -16.57
CA ALA A 647 -27.73 17.66 -17.04
C ALA A 647 -28.23 18.85 -16.20
N THR A 648 -29.47 18.80 -15.73
CA THR A 648 -30.05 19.83 -14.85
C THR A 648 -29.50 19.74 -13.43
N ALA A 649 -29.29 18.51 -12.90
CA ALA A 649 -28.76 18.28 -11.59
C ALA A 649 -27.27 18.63 -11.48
N LEU A 650 -26.51 18.55 -12.60
CA LEU A 650 -25.07 18.87 -12.66
C LEU A 650 -24.78 20.38 -12.91
N ARG A 651 -25.77 21.15 -13.35
CA ARG A 651 -25.70 22.61 -13.49
C ARG A 651 -26.00 23.34 -12.19
#